data_297c8369312d86ff042646274c3dce98
#
_entry.id   297c8369312d86ff042646274c3dce98
#
_cell.length_a   1.000
_cell.length_b   1.000
_cell.length_c   1.000
_cell.angle_alpha   90.00
_cell.angle_beta   90.00
_cell.angle_gamma   90.00
#
_symmetry.space_group_name_H-M   'P 1'
#
loop_
_entity.id
_entity.type
_entity.pdbx_description
1 polymer ?
#
loop_
_entity_poly.entity_id
_entity_poly.type
_entity_poly.pdbx_seq_one_letter_code
_entity_poly.pdbx_strand_id
1 'polypeptide(L)'
;MNKLTITLTLIFLTSVCTFAQKKQLGHDELISWNRIQNSQISNDGNWVTYSLKPEKGDAVLKVWNSKNNQTQTFERGEGAKISGDNQFVVFKIKPHQDTVTAMKRRKVKKNKMPKDSLGILNLATSDLVKIEDVKSFKLPEKWSGWVAYHKEIEKPDTTKAAVDTTQMESPDTTQTKKKKSKKGKKKRPKKEGKKTGTKLVFRDLVTGKEEVVEFVMAYTMAEEGPRFLLNSTGKDSTFEEGVYLFDCEKEELKPIFVHKGEYKNMTFDKSGSQVAFHANLDTLEMLIAPYGLAYWKDGDETATILVDTTSQFLAEDWRVSESGRPSFSEDGSKLYFGVAPNPILQDTSLLEEEIVKVEVWSWTDDVLHTQQKNNLDQEKKRTYQVVWHTQENRLVQVGNMSVPEIQKGDEGNSDIVLGYNENPYIKSATWRGFPNPRDLYIVDLKTGKKKEIKKAVEGSGRLSPKAKYVTWFSAPDTAYFSYSIESEEIVQLTKNENVAFFNELHDSPSYPSSYGISGWTEDDKYVLINDRYDIWKFDPTGKERPVNLTQGRENQTRYRYIRLDPEARNINSNERQLLHVFNEKTKASGYGFLRMNTGKPVTILSGDFNYSTRPRKAKDTDKLMFTKQSFTVFPDILYSDFSFQNIKQVSEANPQQKDYSWGSGELYYWTDLNGNKLTGMLYKPENFDPLKKYPMLVNFYEKSSDRLHSYRAPSPGRSTINYSFYISRGYMI
;
A
#
# COMPACT_ATOMS: atom_id res chain seq x y z
N MET A 1 -38.84 -68.77 -12.69
CA MET A 1 -38.87 -67.38 -12.17
C MET A 1 -37.69 -67.02 -11.27
N ASN A 2 -36.78 -67.89 -10.88
CA ASN A 2 -35.77 -67.60 -9.85
C ASN A 2 -34.39 -67.17 -10.33
N LYS A 3 -34.07 -67.28 -11.63
CA LYS A 3 -32.76 -66.81 -12.12
C LYS A 3 -32.74 -65.37 -12.59
N LEU A 4 -33.86 -64.81 -13.03
CA LEU A 4 -33.96 -63.41 -13.47
C LEU A 4 -34.00 -62.43 -12.28
N THR A 5 -34.63 -62.87 -11.17
CA THR A 5 -34.72 -62.06 -9.93
C THR A 5 -33.35 -61.94 -9.22
N ILE A 6 -32.53 -63.00 -9.22
CA ILE A 6 -31.19 -62.96 -8.63
C ILE A 6 -30.24 -62.12 -9.45
N THR A 7 -30.34 -62.10 -10.78
CA THR A 7 -29.50 -61.25 -11.64
C THR A 7 -29.87 -59.76 -11.52
N LEU A 8 -31.14 -59.41 -11.38
CA LEU A 8 -31.56 -58.02 -11.12
C LEU A 8 -31.14 -57.55 -9.72
N THR A 9 -31.18 -58.42 -8.69
CA THR A 9 -30.74 -58.05 -7.34
C THR A 9 -29.21 -57.90 -7.29
N LEU A 10 -28.41 -58.67 -8.02
CA LEU A 10 -26.97 -58.48 -8.12
C LEU A 10 -26.60 -57.22 -8.91
N ILE A 11 -27.34 -56.85 -9.95
CA ILE A 11 -27.13 -55.58 -10.68
C ILE A 11 -27.51 -54.39 -9.83
N PHE A 12 -28.48 -54.49 -8.96
CA PHE A 12 -28.87 -53.42 -8.01
C PHE A 12 -27.91 -53.27 -6.81
N LEU A 13 -27.20 -54.34 -6.41
CA LEU A 13 -26.18 -54.28 -5.37
C LEU A 13 -24.81 -53.79 -5.88
N THR A 14 -24.53 -53.82 -7.19
CA THR A 14 -23.30 -53.28 -7.78
C THR A 14 -23.41 -51.83 -8.19
N SER A 15 -24.59 -51.19 -8.11
CA SER A 15 -24.76 -49.75 -8.27
C SER A 15 -24.51 -48.97 -6.98
N VAL A 16 -23.98 -49.61 -5.92
CA VAL A 16 -23.55 -48.96 -4.72
C VAL A 16 -22.27 -48.18 -4.94
N CYS A 17 -22.42 -46.93 -5.15
CA CYS A 17 -21.45 -45.87 -4.79
C CYS A 17 -20.02 -46.06 -5.33
N THR A 18 -19.79 -45.90 -6.61
CA THR A 18 -18.52 -45.26 -7.02
C THR A 18 -18.54 -43.81 -6.56
N PHE A 19 -18.26 -43.55 -5.29
CA PHE A 19 -17.78 -42.24 -4.90
C PHE A 19 -16.52 -42.03 -5.73
N ALA A 20 -16.61 -41.12 -6.69
CA ALA A 20 -15.44 -40.74 -7.46
C ALA A 20 -14.38 -40.30 -6.45
N GLN A 21 -13.27 -41.03 -6.38
CA GLN A 21 -12.19 -40.69 -5.46
C GLN A 21 -11.71 -39.28 -5.79
N LYS A 22 -11.78 -38.40 -4.83
CA LYS A 22 -11.33 -37.02 -4.99
C LYS A 22 -9.85 -36.99 -5.45
N LYS A 23 -9.51 -36.01 -6.25
CA LYS A 23 -8.18 -35.86 -6.84
C LYS A 23 -7.15 -35.44 -5.77
N GLN A 24 -5.91 -35.84 -5.97
CA GLN A 24 -4.78 -35.27 -5.25
C GLN A 24 -4.34 -33.97 -5.93
N LEU A 25 -3.88 -32.98 -5.14
CA LEU A 25 -3.32 -31.74 -5.69
C LEU A 25 -2.00 -32.02 -6.42
N GLY A 26 -1.89 -31.64 -7.69
CA GLY A 26 -0.67 -31.67 -8.49
C GLY A 26 0.05 -30.33 -8.52
N HIS A 27 1.08 -30.22 -9.35
CA HIS A 27 1.83 -28.96 -9.51
C HIS A 27 1.08 -27.92 -10.35
N ASP A 28 0.19 -28.35 -11.24
CA ASP A 28 -0.60 -27.45 -12.09
C ASP A 28 -1.67 -26.71 -11.27
N GLU A 29 -2.22 -27.34 -10.24
CA GLU A 29 -3.15 -26.70 -9.33
C GLU A 29 -2.49 -25.58 -8.52
N LEU A 30 -1.20 -25.70 -8.19
CA LEU A 30 -0.47 -24.68 -7.45
C LEU A 30 -0.41 -23.33 -8.19
N ILE A 31 -0.48 -23.35 -9.51
CA ILE A 31 -0.39 -22.13 -10.35
C ILE A 31 -1.74 -21.66 -10.88
N SER A 32 -2.78 -22.51 -10.84
CA SER A 32 -4.13 -22.20 -11.31
C SER A 32 -5.08 -21.74 -10.21
N TRP A 33 -4.69 -21.85 -8.93
CA TRP A 33 -5.52 -21.46 -7.79
C TRP A 33 -5.71 -19.94 -7.75
N ASN A 34 -6.97 -19.49 -7.68
CA ASN A 34 -7.30 -18.07 -7.68
C ASN A 34 -7.02 -17.40 -6.34
N ARG A 35 -6.63 -16.14 -6.43
CA ARG A 35 -6.58 -15.19 -5.31
C ARG A 35 -7.56 -14.05 -5.59
N ILE A 36 -8.23 -13.59 -4.55
CA ILE A 36 -9.04 -12.38 -4.62
C ILE A 36 -8.13 -11.17 -4.44
N GLN A 37 -8.21 -10.21 -5.36
CA GLN A 37 -7.40 -8.99 -5.36
C GLN A 37 -8.29 -7.76 -5.59
N ASN A 38 -7.83 -6.60 -5.11
CA ASN A 38 -8.41 -5.28 -5.38
C ASN A 38 -9.93 -5.22 -5.12
N SER A 39 -10.40 -5.86 -4.04
CA SER A 39 -11.80 -5.79 -3.66
C SER A 39 -12.16 -4.40 -3.15
N GLN A 40 -13.31 -3.86 -3.58
CA GLN A 40 -13.84 -2.56 -3.17
C GLN A 40 -15.34 -2.67 -2.96
N ILE A 41 -15.87 -1.82 -2.08
CA ILE A 41 -17.31 -1.59 -1.90
C ILE A 41 -17.63 -0.14 -2.28
N SER A 42 -18.73 0.10 -2.97
CA SER A 42 -19.18 1.45 -3.32
C SER A 42 -19.57 2.27 -2.08
N ASN A 43 -19.58 3.60 -2.19
CA ASN A 43 -19.93 4.47 -1.07
C ASN A 43 -21.33 4.20 -0.54
N ASP A 44 -22.29 3.90 -1.43
CA ASP A 44 -23.67 3.52 -1.09
C ASP A 44 -23.86 2.06 -0.63
N GLY A 45 -22.80 1.25 -0.71
CA GLY A 45 -22.82 -0.17 -0.36
C GLY A 45 -23.54 -1.10 -1.34
N ASN A 46 -23.98 -0.61 -2.49
CA ASN A 46 -24.76 -1.41 -3.44
C ASN A 46 -23.90 -2.28 -4.36
N TRP A 47 -22.63 -1.93 -4.55
CA TRP A 47 -21.73 -2.60 -5.47
C TRP A 47 -20.45 -3.08 -4.79
N VAL A 48 -20.01 -4.26 -5.15
CA VAL A 48 -18.69 -4.80 -4.76
C VAL A 48 -17.95 -5.21 -6.03
N THR A 49 -16.70 -4.73 -6.16
CA THR A 49 -15.80 -5.15 -7.23
C THR A 49 -14.64 -5.94 -6.66
N TYR A 50 -14.18 -6.96 -7.38
CA TYR A 50 -12.99 -7.73 -7.04
C TYR A 50 -12.43 -8.43 -8.28
N SER A 51 -11.14 -8.73 -8.28
CA SER A 51 -10.51 -9.53 -9.34
C SER A 51 -10.12 -10.90 -8.83
N LEU A 52 -10.44 -11.94 -9.59
CA LEU A 52 -9.92 -13.29 -9.41
C LEU A 52 -8.67 -13.43 -10.26
N LYS A 53 -7.56 -13.80 -9.65
CA LYS A 53 -6.29 -13.93 -10.36
C LYS A 53 -5.53 -15.17 -9.91
N PRO A 54 -5.27 -16.12 -10.82
CA PRO A 54 -4.38 -17.24 -10.56
C PRO A 54 -2.91 -16.76 -10.53
N GLU A 55 -2.01 -17.59 -10.00
CA GLU A 55 -0.56 -17.30 -10.06
C GLU A 55 -0.08 -17.17 -11.50
N LYS A 56 -0.59 -18.04 -12.39
CA LYS A 56 -0.32 -18.00 -13.82
C LYS A 56 -1.64 -18.02 -14.59
N GLY A 57 -1.88 -16.97 -15.36
CA GLY A 57 -3.11 -16.79 -16.13
C GLY A 57 -3.63 -15.37 -16.06
N ASP A 58 -4.67 -15.12 -16.82
CA ASP A 58 -5.33 -13.82 -16.86
C ASP A 58 -6.20 -13.60 -15.62
N ALA A 59 -6.34 -12.37 -15.19
CA ALA A 59 -7.30 -12.00 -14.15
C ALA A 59 -8.71 -11.90 -14.73
N VAL A 60 -9.69 -12.04 -13.86
CA VAL A 60 -11.11 -11.83 -14.18
C VAL A 60 -11.70 -10.86 -13.18
N LEU A 61 -12.19 -9.71 -13.66
CA LEU A 61 -12.89 -8.74 -12.82
C LEU A 61 -14.34 -9.17 -12.65
N LYS A 62 -14.82 -9.09 -11.43
CA LYS A 62 -16.21 -9.33 -11.02
C LYS A 62 -16.80 -8.04 -10.45
N VAL A 63 -18.01 -7.71 -10.85
CA VAL A 63 -18.81 -6.58 -10.35
C VAL A 63 -20.13 -7.13 -9.85
N TRP A 64 -20.31 -7.18 -8.54
CA TRP A 64 -21.48 -7.74 -7.86
C TRP A 64 -22.41 -6.64 -7.39
N ASN A 65 -23.71 -6.87 -7.53
CA ASN A 65 -24.78 -5.97 -7.10
C ASN A 65 -25.55 -6.55 -5.90
N SER A 66 -25.59 -5.80 -4.80
CA SER A 66 -26.22 -6.25 -3.54
C SER A 66 -27.75 -6.33 -3.60
N LYS A 67 -28.40 -5.59 -4.51
CA LYS A 67 -29.87 -5.50 -4.64
C LYS A 67 -30.47 -6.75 -5.30
N ASN A 68 -29.86 -7.19 -6.40
CA ASN A 68 -30.34 -8.34 -7.17
C ASN A 68 -29.46 -9.58 -7.08
N ASN A 69 -28.35 -9.51 -6.34
CA ASN A 69 -27.35 -10.59 -6.17
C ASN A 69 -26.70 -11.07 -7.47
N GLN A 70 -26.67 -10.24 -8.52
CA GLN A 70 -26.07 -10.56 -9.82
C GLN A 70 -24.63 -10.13 -9.89
N THR A 71 -23.84 -10.89 -10.64
CA THR A 71 -22.40 -10.61 -10.87
C THR A 71 -22.13 -10.48 -12.36
N GLN A 72 -21.60 -9.33 -12.77
CA GLN A 72 -21.05 -9.13 -14.10
C GLN A 72 -19.57 -9.54 -14.13
N THR A 73 -19.12 -10.07 -15.27
CA THR A 73 -17.78 -10.65 -15.41
C THR A 73 -17.05 -10.00 -16.59
N PHE A 74 -15.81 -9.57 -16.35
CA PHE A 74 -14.98 -8.93 -17.37
C PHE A 74 -13.61 -9.62 -17.42
N GLU A 75 -13.38 -10.32 -18.53
CA GLU A 75 -12.13 -11.03 -18.77
C GLU A 75 -10.94 -10.06 -18.83
N ARG A 76 -9.86 -10.44 -18.16
CA ARG A 76 -8.61 -9.66 -18.11
C ARG A 76 -8.75 -8.28 -17.43
N GLY A 77 -9.86 -8.06 -16.73
CA GLY A 77 -10.11 -6.82 -15.97
C GLY A 77 -9.29 -6.79 -14.67
N GLU A 78 -8.58 -5.69 -14.46
CA GLU A 78 -7.77 -5.45 -13.24
C GLU A 78 -7.84 -3.98 -12.79
N GLY A 79 -7.61 -3.74 -11.49
CA GLY A 79 -7.46 -2.39 -10.95
C GLY A 79 -8.72 -1.54 -11.07
N ALA A 80 -9.89 -2.16 -10.88
CA ALA A 80 -11.17 -1.46 -10.92
C ALA A 80 -11.24 -0.38 -9.85
N LYS A 81 -11.89 0.75 -10.19
CA LYS A 81 -12.27 1.82 -9.28
C LYS A 81 -13.73 2.16 -9.53
N ILE A 82 -14.48 2.38 -8.45
CA ILE A 82 -15.88 2.82 -8.50
C ILE A 82 -15.87 4.35 -8.40
N SER A 83 -16.67 5.05 -9.23
CA SER A 83 -16.80 6.51 -9.16
C SER A 83 -17.46 6.95 -7.84
N GLY A 84 -17.14 8.16 -7.38
CA GLY A 84 -17.65 8.71 -6.12
C GLY A 84 -19.17 8.74 -6.01
N ASP A 85 -19.88 8.89 -7.14
CA ASP A 85 -21.35 8.85 -7.27
C ASP A 85 -21.93 7.43 -7.43
N ASN A 86 -21.09 6.40 -7.43
CA ASN A 86 -21.47 4.99 -7.58
C ASN A 86 -22.15 4.65 -8.93
N GLN A 87 -21.93 5.46 -10.00
CA GLN A 87 -22.56 5.24 -11.30
C GLN A 87 -21.67 4.48 -12.28
N PHE A 88 -20.34 4.52 -12.11
CA PHE A 88 -19.40 3.93 -13.04
C PHE A 88 -18.35 3.07 -12.33
N VAL A 89 -17.85 2.04 -13.05
CA VAL A 89 -16.64 1.29 -12.72
C VAL A 89 -15.65 1.47 -13.85
N VAL A 90 -14.45 1.96 -13.51
CA VAL A 90 -13.35 2.16 -14.46
C VAL A 90 -12.22 1.20 -14.12
N PHE A 91 -11.72 0.46 -15.12
CA PHE A 91 -10.72 -0.58 -14.91
C PHE A 91 -9.83 -0.78 -16.14
N LYS A 92 -8.68 -1.41 -15.94
CA LYS A 92 -7.81 -1.82 -17.04
C LYS A 92 -8.19 -3.19 -17.57
N ILE A 93 -8.18 -3.36 -18.89
CA ILE A 93 -8.26 -4.64 -19.58
C ILE A 93 -6.86 -4.97 -20.09
N LYS A 94 -6.27 -6.01 -19.49
CA LYS A 94 -4.89 -6.44 -19.81
C LYS A 94 -4.82 -7.22 -21.11
N PRO A 95 -3.69 -7.17 -21.84
CA PRO A 95 -3.42 -8.14 -22.91
C PRO A 95 -3.37 -9.56 -22.36
N HIS A 96 -3.67 -10.55 -23.20
CA HIS A 96 -3.53 -11.96 -22.82
C HIS A 96 -2.12 -12.28 -22.33
N GLN A 97 -2.01 -12.88 -21.15
CA GLN A 97 -0.72 -13.20 -20.53
C GLN A 97 0.13 -14.14 -21.40
N ASP A 98 -0.50 -15.13 -22.05
CA ASP A 98 0.22 -16.06 -22.93
C ASP A 98 0.80 -15.36 -24.15
N THR A 99 0.06 -14.42 -24.75
CA THR A 99 0.57 -13.58 -25.85
C THR A 99 1.78 -12.77 -25.40
N VAL A 100 1.65 -12.06 -24.24
CA VAL A 100 2.76 -11.30 -23.67
C VAL A 100 3.96 -12.17 -23.37
N THR A 101 3.75 -13.35 -22.82
CA THR A 101 4.80 -14.32 -22.49
C THR A 101 5.50 -14.86 -23.75
N ALA A 102 4.73 -15.23 -24.77
CA ALA A 102 5.27 -15.67 -26.07
C ALA A 102 6.12 -14.56 -26.73
N MET A 103 5.65 -13.32 -26.71
CA MET A 103 6.39 -12.17 -27.26
C MET A 103 7.67 -11.87 -26.47
N LYS A 104 7.64 -11.98 -25.13
CA LYS A 104 8.86 -11.87 -24.29
C LYS A 104 9.88 -12.96 -24.64
N ARG A 105 9.45 -14.21 -24.81
CA ARG A 105 10.34 -15.32 -25.24
C ARG A 105 10.99 -15.05 -26.58
N ARG A 106 10.24 -14.41 -27.52
CA ARG A 106 10.76 -13.96 -28.82
C ARG A 106 11.59 -12.67 -28.72
N LYS A 107 11.83 -12.11 -27.51
CA LYS A 107 12.59 -10.88 -27.25
C LYS A 107 12.05 -9.67 -28.03
N VAL A 108 10.73 -9.59 -28.20
CA VAL A 108 10.07 -8.45 -28.82
C VAL A 108 10.35 -7.19 -27.98
N LYS A 109 10.71 -6.09 -28.65
CA LYS A 109 11.00 -4.80 -27.98
C LYS A 109 9.79 -4.30 -27.22
N LYS A 110 10.00 -3.66 -26.04
CA LYS A 110 8.95 -3.17 -25.13
C LYS A 110 7.89 -2.28 -25.83
N ASN A 111 8.31 -1.44 -26.76
CA ASN A 111 7.40 -0.54 -27.52
C ASN A 111 6.50 -1.28 -28.54
N LYS A 112 6.82 -2.53 -28.89
CA LYS A 112 6.02 -3.38 -29.78
C LYS A 112 5.13 -4.38 -29.02
N MET A 113 5.20 -4.39 -27.71
CA MET A 113 4.33 -5.22 -26.86
C MET A 113 2.89 -4.70 -26.89
N PRO A 114 1.87 -5.57 -26.80
CA PRO A 114 0.48 -5.15 -26.67
C PRO A 114 0.29 -4.31 -25.42
N LYS A 115 -0.63 -3.34 -25.47
CA LYS A 115 -0.88 -2.36 -24.42
C LYS A 115 -2.19 -2.66 -23.70
N ASP A 116 -2.36 -2.04 -22.53
CA ASP A 116 -3.61 -2.11 -21.77
C ASP A 116 -4.72 -1.33 -22.51
N SER A 117 -5.96 -1.79 -22.38
CA SER A 117 -7.15 -0.99 -22.69
C SER A 117 -7.80 -0.50 -21.38
N LEU A 118 -8.61 0.56 -21.47
CA LEU A 118 -9.46 1.03 -20.39
C LEU A 118 -10.89 0.55 -20.64
N GLY A 119 -11.55 -0.01 -19.63
CA GLY A 119 -12.97 -0.30 -19.61
C GLY A 119 -13.68 0.73 -18.73
N ILE A 120 -14.76 1.31 -19.22
CA ILE A 120 -15.67 2.20 -18.46
C ILE A 120 -17.05 1.54 -18.50
N LEU A 121 -17.50 1.02 -17.38
CA LEU A 121 -18.78 0.36 -17.21
C LEU A 121 -19.77 1.30 -16.55
N ASN A 122 -20.90 1.55 -17.20
CA ASN A 122 -22.06 2.19 -16.58
C ASN A 122 -22.82 1.14 -15.75
N LEU A 123 -22.97 1.38 -14.46
CA LEU A 123 -23.57 0.43 -13.51
C LEU A 123 -25.09 0.34 -13.62
N ALA A 124 -25.76 1.38 -14.14
CA ALA A 124 -27.22 1.40 -14.32
C ALA A 124 -27.63 0.67 -15.60
N THR A 125 -26.94 0.89 -16.74
CA THR A 125 -27.28 0.33 -18.04
C THR A 125 -26.51 -0.96 -18.37
N SER A 126 -25.40 -1.22 -17.68
CA SER A 126 -24.44 -2.29 -17.97
C SER A 126 -23.66 -2.09 -19.28
N ASP A 127 -23.68 -0.89 -19.86
CA ASP A 127 -22.93 -0.57 -21.07
C ASP A 127 -21.42 -0.45 -20.75
N LEU A 128 -20.61 -1.06 -21.59
CA LEU A 128 -19.15 -1.04 -21.49
C LEU A 128 -18.52 -0.28 -22.65
N VAL A 129 -17.88 0.83 -22.35
CA VAL A 129 -16.99 1.53 -23.29
C VAL A 129 -15.58 1.00 -23.13
N LYS A 130 -14.94 0.60 -24.25
CA LYS A 130 -13.56 0.12 -24.26
C LYS A 130 -12.69 1.09 -25.05
N ILE A 131 -11.59 1.56 -24.45
CA ILE A 131 -10.63 2.49 -25.03
C ILE A 131 -9.26 1.81 -25.09
N GLU A 132 -8.67 1.71 -26.28
CA GLU A 132 -7.41 1.01 -26.50
C GLU A 132 -6.19 1.89 -26.18
N ASP A 133 -5.03 1.23 -25.95
CA ASP A 133 -3.70 1.83 -25.75
C ASP A 133 -3.66 2.87 -24.62
N VAL A 134 -4.15 2.50 -23.44
CA VAL A 134 -4.16 3.36 -22.26
C VAL A 134 -3.02 2.97 -21.29
N LYS A 135 -2.15 3.94 -21.04
CA LYS A 135 -1.01 3.80 -20.10
C LYS A 135 -1.45 3.86 -18.65
N SER A 136 -2.28 4.83 -18.29
CA SER A 136 -2.79 5.05 -16.94
C SER A 136 -4.10 5.78 -16.95
N PHE A 137 -4.85 5.70 -15.85
CA PHE A 137 -6.04 6.52 -15.65
C PHE A 137 -6.10 7.01 -14.19
N LYS A 138 -6.87 8.09 -13.95
CA LYS A 138 -7.27 8.58 -12.64
C LYS A 138 -8.76 8.81 -12.62
N LEU A 139 -9.41 8.26 -11.61
CA LEU A 139 -10.81 8.43 -11.31
C LEU A 139 -10.92 9.05 -9.91
N PRO A 140 -11.60 10.18 -9.74
CA PRO A 140 -11.82 10.81 -8.45
C PRO A 140 -12.62 9.90 -7.50
N GLU A 141 -12.29 9.97 -6.22
CA GLU A 141 -12.98 9.21 -5.16
C GLU A 141 -13.94 10.10 -4.36
N LYS A 142 -13.64 11.42 -4.25
CA LYS A 142 -14.43 12.38 -3.45
C LYS A 142 -15.34 13.28 -4.30
N TRP A 143 -15.13 13.33 -5.59
CA TRP A 143 -15.97 14.01 -6.55
C TRP A 143 -16.20 13.10 -7.77
N SER A 144 -17.08 13.46 -8.70
CA SER A 144 -17.53 12.55 -9.77
C SER A 144 -17.70 13.27 -11.11
N GLY A 145 -18.17 12.52 -12.09
CA GLY A 145 -18.47 13.01 -13.43
C GLY A 145 -17.34 12.86 -14.43
N TRP A 146 -16.07 12.78 -14.01
CA TRP A 146 -14.93 12.80 -14.93
C TRP A 146 -13.96 11.65 -14.69
N VAL A 147 -13.29 11.24 -15.77
CA VAL A 147 -12.11 10.37 -15.74
C VAL A 147 -11.01 10.96 -16.61
N ALA A 148 -9.77 10.96 -16.13
CA ALA A 148 -8.62 11.29 -16.95
C ALA A 148 -7.84 10.03 -17.30
N TYR A 149 -7.47 9.86 -18.57
CA TYR A 149 -6.65 8.73 -19.00
C TYR A 149 -5.54 9.13 -19.96
N HIS A 150 -4.36 8.58 -19.73
CA HIS A 150 -3.15 8.87 -20.49
C HIS A 150 -2.93 7.78 -21.53
N LYS A 151 -2.83 8.17 -22.78
CA LYS A 151 -2.62 7.26 -23.92
C LYS A 151 -1.15 6.81 -24.00
N GLU A 152 -0.93 5.65 -24.56
CA GLU A 152 0.39 5.19 -24.96
C GLU A 152 0.91 5.98 -26.19
N ILE A 153 2.22 5.89 -26.44
CA ILE A 153 2.81 6.52 -27.66
C ILE A 153 2.19 5.88 -28.89
N GLU A 154 1.64 6.70 -29.77
CA GLU A 154 1.10 6.26 -31.06
C GLU A 154 2.22 5.63 -31.90
N LYS A 155 1.92 4.49 -32.53
CA LYS A 155 2.83 3.91 -33.50
C LYS A 155 2.82 4.80 -34.74
N PRO A 156 3.98 5.15 -35.34
CA PRO A 156 3.97 5.84 -36.61
C PRO A 156 3.20 4.99 -37.63
N ASP A 157 2.25 5.60 -38.31
CA ASP A 157 1.43 4.96 -39.32
C ASP A 157 2.33 4.53 -40.50
N THR A 158 2.64 3.24 -40.57
CA THR A 158 3.50 2.67 -41.61
C THR A 158 2.79 2.54 -42.95
N THR A 159 1.52 3.01 -43.08
CA THR A 159 0.76 2.92 -44.30
C THR A 159 0.90 4.13 -45.27
N LYS A 160 1.69 5.15 -44.88
CA LYS A 160 1.98 6.32 -45.72
C LYS A 160 3.48 6.49 -45.99
N ALA A 161 4.14 5.48 -46.59
CA ALA A 161 5.42 5.66 -47.26
C ALA A 161 5.70 4.45 -48.15
N ALA A 162 4.97 4.31 -49.22
CA ALA A 162 5.35 3.49 -50.35
C ALA A 162 5.20 4.31 -51.61
N VAL A 163 6.14 5.23 -51.83
CA VAL A 163 6.41 5.76 -53.20
C VAL A 163 7.87 5.53 -53.46
N ASP A 164 8.09 4.49 -54.22
CA ASP A 164 8.99 4.26 -55.32
C ASP A 164 10.41 4.84 -55.25
N THR A 165 11.38 3.95 -55.17
CA THR A 165 12.59 3.98 -56.03
C THR A 165 13.14 2.59 -56.16
N THR A 166 12.77 1.93 -57.23
CA THR A 166 13.52 0.82 -57.87
C THR A 166 14.92 1.25 -58.22
N GLN A 167 15.92 0.58 -57.64
CA GLN A 167 17.16 0.30 -58.38
C GLN A 167 17.68 -1.07 -57.97
N MET A 168 17.74 -1.91 -58.96
CA MET A 168 18.37 -3.21 -58.99
C MET A 168 19.89 -3.08 -58.75
N GLU A 169 20.43 -3.97 -57.96
CA GLU A 169 21.72 -4.59 -58.26
C GLU A 169 21.81 -6.00 -57.70
N SER A 170 22.34 -6.86 -58.54
CA SER A 170 22.38 -8.33 -58.44
C SER A 170 23.53 -8.85 -57.58
N PRO A 171 23.60 -10.16 -57.35
CA PRO A 171 24.44 -10.73 -56.31
C PRO A 171 25.81 -11.17 -56.82
N ASP A 172 26.79 -11.14 -55.99
CA ASP A 172 27.78 -12.22 -56.03
C ASP A 172 28.68 -12.34 -54.78
N THR A 173 29.01 -13.63 -54.57
CA THR A 173 30.18 -14.30 -53.98
C THR A 173 30.51 -14.14 -52.51
N THR A 174 30.23 -15.24 -51.83
CA THR A 174 31.10 -15.95 -50.87
C THR A 174 32.50 -15.36 -50.61
N GLN A 175 32.79 -15.06 -49.36
CA GLN A 175 34.06 -15.54 -48.75
C GLN A 175 34.01 -15.60 -47.21
N THR A 176 34.49 -16.70 -46.77
CA THR A 176 34.74 -17.17 -45.43
C THR A 176 35.69 -16.33 -44.59
N LYS A 177 35.42 -16.24 -43.30
CA LYS A 177 36.29 -16.30 -42.13
C LYS A 177 37.09 -15.11 -41.66
N LYS A 178 36.90 -14.80 -40.43
CA LYS A 178 37.83 -15.03 -39.31
C LYS A 178 37.28 -14.39 -38.05
N LYS A 179 37.05 -15.16 -36.99
CA LYS A 179 36.83 -14.68 -35.64
C LYS A 179 38.06 -13.84 -35.21
N LYS A 180 37.90 -12.52 -35.12
CA LYS A 180 38.75 -11.65 -34.31
C LYS A 180 37.92 -11.18 -33.15
N SER A 181 38.36 -11.53 -31.93
CA SER A 181 37.89 -11.00 -30.67
C SER A 181 37.93 -9.48 -30.69
N LYS A 182 36.78 -8.82 -30.83
CA LYS A 182 36.67 -7.39 -30.62
C LYS A 182 36.52 -7.15 -29.12
N LYS A 183 37.61 -6.66 -28.47
CA LYS A 183 37.53 -5.93 -27.20
C LYS A 183 36.42 -4.88 -27.34
N GLY A 184 35.39 -4.99 -26.50
CA GLY A 184 34.25 -4.08 -26.54
C GLY A 184 34.68 -2.64 -26.20
N LYS A 185 34.70 -1.77 -27.19
CA LYS A 185 34.58 -0.34 -26.92
C LYS A 185 33.20 -0.12 -26.30
N LYS A 186 33.13 0.20 -25.00
CA LYS A 186 31.91 0.72 -24.37
C LYS A 186 31.49 1.94 -25.20
N LYS A 187 30.37 1.83 -25.90
CA LYS A 187 29.72 2.98 -26.55
C LYS A 187 29.40 3.99 -25.44
N ARG A 188 29.88 5.24 -25.60
CA ARG A 188 29.34 6.37 -24.83
C ARG A 188 27.82 6.29 -24.88
N PRO A 189 27.09 6.51 -23.76
CA PRO A 189 25.63 6.54 -23.78
C PRO A 189 25.21 7.56 -24.84
N LYS A 190 24.40 7.14 -25.80
CA LYS A 190 23.75 8.07 -26.72
C LYS A 190 22.93 9.01 -25.85
N LYS A 191 23.06 10.33 -26.04
CA LYS A 191 22.11 11.32 -25.51
C LYS A 191 20.70 10.79 -25.81
N GLU A 192 19.92 10.45 -24.77
CA GLU A 192 18.48 10.25 -24.93
C GLU A 192 17.92 11.63 -25.31
N GLY A 193 17.32 11.75 -26.49
CA GLY A 193 16.61 12.96 -26.89
C GLY A 193 15.53 13.29 -25.86
N LYS A 194 15.18 14.57 -25.74
CA LYS A 194 14.11 15.05 -24.84
C LYS A 194 12.88 14.18 -25.04
N LYS A 195 12.36 13.56 -23.99
CA LYS A 195 11.17 12.70 -24.06
C LYS A 195 9.98 13.58 -24.41
N THR A 196 9.26 13.24 -25.46
CA THR A 196 8.00 13.89 -25.83
C THR A 196 6.86 13.25 -25.05
N GLY A 197 5.93 14.06 -24.54
CA GLY A 197 4.72 13.60 -23.88
C GLY A 197 3.74 12.91 -24.85
N THR A 198 2.69 12.32 -24.33
CA THR A 198 1.62 11.65 -25.09
C THR A 198 0.27 12.27 -24.80
N LYS A 199 -0.79 11.81 -25.46
CA LYS A 199 -2.15 12.32 -25.30
C LYS A 199 -2.70 12.02 -23.90
N LEU A 200 -3.21 13.03 -23.22
CA LEU A 200 -4.06 12.91 -22.06
C LEU A 200 -5.49 13.29 -22.45
N VAL A 201 -6.44 12.46 -22.08
CA VAL A 201 -7.85 12.69 -22.38
C VAL A 201 -8.61 12.86 -21.08
N PHE A 202 -9.39 13.92 -20.98
CA PHE A 202 -10.40 14.13 -19.96
C PHE A 202 -11.74 13.75 -20.56
N ARG A 203 -12.44 12.80 -19.94
CA ARG A 203 -13.74 12.32 -20.42
C ARG A 203 -14.80 12.56 -19.35
N ASP A 204 -15.84 13.27 -19.74
CA ASP A 204 -17.09 13.30 -18.99
C ASP A 204 -17.75 11.90 -19.08
N LEU A 205 -17.99 11.30 -17.92
CA LEU A 205 -18.53 9.94 -17.82
C LEU A 205 -20.02 9.86 -18.20
N VAL A 206 -20.77 10.95 -18.04
CA VAL A 206 -22.21 11.00 -18.30
C VAL A 206 -22.48 11.26 -19.77
N THR A 207 -21.88 12.30 -20.33
CA THR A 207 -22.12 12.72 -21.74
C THR A 207 -21.22 11.96 -22.72
N GLY A 208 -20.08 11.46 -22.26
CA GLY A 208 -19.05 10.85 -23.09
C GLY A 208 -18.20 11.85 -23.86
N LYS A 209 -18.37 13.17 -23.63
CA LYS A 209 -17.54 14.24 -24.24
C LYS A 209 -16.09 14.09 -23.79
N GLU A 210 -15.15 14.32 -24.69
CA GLU A 210 -13.72 14.21 -24.45
C GLU A 210 -12.99 15.50 -24.81
N GLU A 211 -12.12 15.94 -23.90
CA GLU A 211 -11.12 16.97 -24.15
C GLU A 211 -9.74 16.34 -24.20
N VAL A 212 -9.01 16.59 -25.29
CA VAL A 212 -7.71 15.95 -25.58
C VAL A 212 -6.59 16.96 -25.47
N VAL A 213 -5.63 16.67 -24.61
CA VAL A 213 -4.41 17.49 -24.46
C VAL A 213 -3.21 16.68 -24.95
N GLU A 214 -2.47 17.27 -25.90
CA GLU A 214 -1.31 16.63 -26.53
C GLU A 214 -0.02 16.83 -25.70
N PHE A 215 0.97 15.97 -25.93
CA PHE A 215 2.32 16.10 -25.39
C PHE A 215 2.44 16.13 -23.86
N VAL A 216 1.51 15.49 -23.16
CA VAL A 216 1.49 15.44 -21.69
C VAL A 216 2.49 14.42 -21.15
N MET A 217 3.33 14.84 -20.20
CA MET A 217 4.30 13.99 -19.52
C MET A 217 3.74 13.34 -18.27
N ALA A 218 3.09 14.14 -17.43
CA ALA A 218 2.50 13.72 -16.18
C ALA A 218 1.25 14.53 -15.85
N TYR A 219 0.39 13.96 -15.02
CA TYR A 219 -0.82 14.63 -14.55
C TYR A 219 -1.20 14.17 -13.14
N THR A 220 -1.90 15.02 -12.42
CA THR A 220 -2.49 14.72 -11.12
C THR A 220 -3.90 15.31 -11.04
N MET A 221 -4.64 15.01 -9.98
CA MET A 221 -5.97 15.56 -9.74
C MET A 221 -6.06 16.05 -8.29
N ALA A 222 -6.91 17.01 -8.05
CA ALA A 222 -7.25 17.46 -6.71
C ALA A 222 -8.08 16.40 -5.98
N GLU A 223 -8.02 16.41 -4.65
CA GLU A 223 -8.71 15.42 -3.82
C GLU A 223 -10.22 15.69 -3.75
N GLU A 224 -10.62 16.95 -3.54
CA GLU A 224 -12.03 17.36 -3.38
C GLU A 224 -12.53 18.30 -4.47
N GLY A 225 -11.65 19.06 -5.14
CA GLY A 225 -12.03 19.93 -6.25
C GLY A 225 -12.03 19.22 -7.60
N PRO A 226 -12.98 19.55 -8.52
CA PRO A 226 -13.08 18.91 -9.83
C PRO A 226 -12.02 19.42 -10.81
N ARG A 227 -10.74 19.21 -10.49
CA ARG A 227 -9.60 19.77 -11.23
C ARG A 227 -8.49 18.76 -11.46
N PHE A 228 -7.86 18.90 -12.63
CA PHE A 228 -6.64 18.16 -12.99
C PHE A 228 -5.50 19.14 -13.28
N LEU A 229 -4.29 18.74 -12.89
CA LEU A 229 -3.05 19.46 -13.18
C LEU A 229 -2.18 18.59 -14.06
N LEU A 230 -1.59 19.17 -15.09
CA LEU A 230 -0.75 18.45 -16.04
C LEU A 230 0.46 19.30 -16.48
N ASN A 231 1.53 18.64 -16.89
CA ASN A 231 2.63 19.28 -17.59
C ASN A 231 2.77 18.74 -19.01
N SER A 232 3.01 19.64 -19.95
CA SER A 232 3.23 19.33 -21.36
C SER A 232 4.64 19.71 -21.82
N THR A 233 5.17 18.90 -22.73
CA THR A 233 6.42 19.23 -23.44
C THR A 233 6.20 20.20 -24.60
N GLY A 234 4.94 20.55 -24.87
CA GLY A 234 4.57 21.39 -26.00
C GLY A 234 5.00 20.82 -27.35
N LYS A 235 4.70 21.55 -28.40
CA LYS A 235 5.14 21.26 -29.77
C LYS A 235 5.77 22.51 -30.42
N ASP A 236 5.04 23.58 -30.40
CA ASP A 236 5.35 24.85 -31.02
C ASP A 236 4.56 25.99 -30.34
N SER A 237 4.48 27.16 -30.99
CA SER A 237 3.74 28.31 -30.47
C SER A 237 2.21 28.10 -30.37
N THR A 238 1.66 27.04 -30.93
CA THR A 238 0.21 26.75 -30.83
C THR A 238 -0.14 26.01 -29.54
N PHE A 239 0.79 25.25 -28.98
CA PHE A 239 0.67 24.60 -27.69
C PHE A 239 2.07 24.54 -27.05
N GLU A 240 2.33 25.44 -26.10
CA GLU A 240 3.63 25.66 -25.52
C GLU A 240 3.96 24.66 -24.41
N GLU A 241 5.23 24.57 -24.10
CA GLU A 241 5.73 23.77 -22.97
C GLU A 241 5.39 24.47 -21.66
N GLY A 242 4.82 23.72 -20.69
CA GLY A 242 4.42 24.32 -19.43
C GLY A 242 3.56 23.43 -18.55
N VAL A 243 2.99 24.07 -17.52
CA VAL A 243 2.01 23.47 -16.58
C VAL A 243 0.64 24.09 -16.83
N TYR A 244 -0.36 23.23 -16.88
CA TYR A 244 -1.73 23.58 -17.21
C TYR A 244 -2.69 23.01 -16.18
N LEU A 245 -3.76 23.75 -15.91
CA LEU A 245 -4.88 23.36 -15.07
C LEU A 245 -6.11 23.10 -15.93
N PHE A 246 -6.71 21.92 -15.83
CA PHE A 246 -8.02 21.61 -16.41
C PHE A 246 -9.08 21.70 -15.32
N ASP A 247 -10.00 22.65 -15.47
CA ASP A 247 -11.16 22.85 -14.61
C ASP A 247 -12.36 22.11 -15.23
N CYS A 248 -12.83 21.05 -14.56
CA CYS A 248 -13.90 20.20 -15.07
C CYS A 248 -15.28 20.87 -15.07
N GLU A 249 -15.52 21.83 -14.17
CA GLU A 249 -16.82 22.55 -14.12
C GLU A 249 -16.95 23.57 -15.26
N LYS A 250 -15.83 24.18 -15.63
CA LYS A 250 -15.78 25.16 -16.73
C LYS A 250 -15.46 24.50 -18.06
N GLU A 251 -15.04 23.24 -18.04
CA GLU A 251 -14.49 22.52 -19.20
C GLU A 251 -13.36 23.29 -19.89
N GLU A 252 -12.50 23.93 -19.10
CA GLU A 252 -11.48 24.86 -19.57
C GLU A 252 -10.07 24.37 -19.20
N LEU A 253 -9.16 24.42 -20.17
CA LEU A 253 -7.73 24.21 -19.97
C LEU A 253 -7.02 25.55 -19.86
N LYS A 254 -6.61 25.93 -18.63
CA LYS A 254 -5.91 27.18 -18.34
C LYS A 254 -4.40 26.95 -18.27
N PRO A 255 -3.54 27.67 -19.01
CA PRO A 255 -2.11 27.72 -18.77
C PRO A 255 -1.85 28.46 -17.45
N ILE A 256 -1.12 27.82 -16.52
CA ILE A 256 -0.76 28.46 -15.24
C ILE A 256 0.74 28.72 -15.11
N PHE A 257 1.58 28.10 -15.96
CA PHE A 257 3.01 28.38 -15.99
C PHE A 257 3.62 27.93 -17.32
N VAL A 258 3.87 28.86 -18.22
CA VAL A 258 4.32 28.59 -19.60
C VAL A 258 5.77 29.02 -19.79
N HIS A 259 6.67 28.06 -19.65
CA HIS A 259 8.09 28.21 -19.82
C HIS A 259 8.70 26.91 -20.33
N LYS A 260 9.80 26.99 -21.06
CA LYS A 260 10.60 25.78 -21.39
C LYS A 260 11.31 25.31 -20.14
N GLY A 261 11.19 24.02 -19.82
CA GLY A 261 11.80 23.49 -18.62
C GLY A 261 11.43 22.03 -18.31
N GLU A 262 11.85 21.56 -17.16
CA GLU A 262 11.47 20.26 -16.61
C GLU A 262 10.60 20.46 -15.37
N TYR A 263 9.43 19.82 -15.33
CA TYR A 263 8.45 19.93 -14.26
C TYR A 263 8.27 18.61 -13.54
N LYS A 264 8.33 18.61 -12.20
CA LYS A 264 8.19 17.42 -11.35
C LYS A 264 7.27 17.69 -10.16
N ASN A 265 6.75 16.61 -9.60
CA ASN A 265 6.07 16.60 -8.30
C ASN A 265 4.92 17.61 -8.18
N MET A 266 4.11 17.74 -9.22
CA MET A 266 2.91 18.56 -9.19
C MET A 266 1.95 18.07 -8.10
N THR A 267 1.42 18.98 -7.29
CA THR A 267 0.48 18.70 -6.21
C THR A 267 -0.55 19.81 -6.07
N PHE A 268 -1.73 19.43 -5.60
CA PHE A 268 -2.77 20.33 -5.15
C PHE A 268 -2.81 20.39 -3.62
N ASP A 269 -3.41 21.43 -3.08
CA ASP A 269 -4.05 21.37 -1.77
C ASP A 269 -5.31 20.48 -1.84
N LYS A 270 -5.95 20.22 -0.72
CA LYS A 270 -7.12 19.32 -0.66
C LYS A 270 -8.28 19.81 -1.51
N SER A 271 -8.56 21.11 -1.49
CA SER A 271 -9.65 21.77 -2.21
C SER A 271 -9.40 21.89 -3.71
N GLY A 272 -8.16 21.82 -4.16
CA GLY A 272 -7.79 22.09 -5.56
C GLY A 272 -7.61 23.57 -5.88
N SER A 273 -7.64 24.45 -4.89
CA SER A 273 -7.50 25.89 -5.05
C SER A 273 -6.06 26.40 -5.08
N GLN A 274 -5.12 25.57 -4.63
CA GLN A 274 -3.70 25.86 -4.62
C GLN A 274 -2.91 24.74 -5.29
N VAL A 275 -1.80 25.12 -5.93
CA VAL A 275 -0.91 24.22 -6.67
C VAL A 275 0.53 24.51 -6.32
N ALA A 276 1.34 23.46 -6.18
CA ALA A 276 2.79 23.59 -6.08
C ALA A 276 3.48 22.52 -6.96
N PHE A 277 4.63 22.87 -7.51
CA PHE A 277 5.44 21.95 -8.30
C PHE A 277 6.90 22.39 -8.38
N HIS A 278 7.80 21.46 -8.66
CA HIS A 278 9.18 21.78 -8.96
C HIS A 278 9.33 22.15 -10.44
N ALA A 279 10.03 23.25 -10.70
CA ALA A 279 10.37 23.73 -12.04
C ALA A 279 11.89 23.91 -12.17
N ASN A 280 12.49 23.31 -13.19
CA ASN A 280 13.83 23.60 -13.63
C ASN A 280 13.73 24.30 -15.00
N LEU A 281 14.05 25.58 -15.04
CA LEU A 281 13.95 26.43 -16.24
C LEU A 281 15.28 26.54 -16.98
N ASP A 282 16.34 25.90 -16.47
CA ASP A 282 17.62 25.89 -17.18
C ASP A 282 17.54 24.94 -18.39
N THR A 283 17.83 25.48 -19.56
CA THR A 283 17.86 24.71 -20.81
C THR A 283 19.16 23.97 -21.04
N LEU A 284 20.20 24.30 -20.25
CA LEU A 284 21.47 23.62 -20.26
C LEU A 284 21.41 22.38 -19.34
N GLU A 285 22.08 21.32 -19.76
CA GLU A 285 22.22 20.13 -18.93
C GLU A 285 23.25 20.38 -17.83
N MET A 286 22.78 20.75 -16.65
CA MET A 286 23.59 20.96 -15.46
C MET A 286 23.86 19.66 -14.73
N LEU A 287 25.05 19.51 -14.12
CA LEU A 287 25.36 18.36 -13.25
C LEU A 287 24.47 18.31 -12.00
N ILE A 288 24.08 19.48 -11.50
CA ILE A 288 23.07 19.65 -10.44
C ILE A 288 21.94 20.45 -11.07
N ALA A 289 20.78 19.83 -11.22
CA ALA A 289 19.62 20.50 -11.77
C ALA A 289 19.09 21.59 -10.80
N PRO A 290 19.00 22.87 -11.24
CA PRO A 290 18.60 23.98 -10.39
C PRO A 290 17.06 24.08 -10.31
N TYR A 291 16.44 23.16 -9.57
CA TYR A 291 15.00 23.23 -9.36
C TYR A 291 14.62 24.39 -8.45
N GLY A 292 13.59 25.15 -8.86
CA GLY A 292 12.80 26.02 -7.99
C GLY A 292 11.48 25.37 -7.59
N LEU A 293 10.85 25.90 -6.55
CA LEU A 293 9.48 25.57 -6.15
C LEU A 293 8.56 26.66 -6.68
N ALA A 294 7.64 26.28 -7.58
CA ALA A 294 6.59 27.14 -8.10
C ALA A 294 5.30 26.97 -7.31
N TYR A 295 4.54 28.05 -7.17
CA TYR A 295 3.26 28.10 -6.49
C TYR A 295 2.25 28.93 -7.27
N TRP A 296 0.99 28.48 -7.26
CA TRP A 296 -0.17 29.14 -7.84
C TRP A 296 -1.39 28.97 -6.93
N LYS A 297 -2.25 29.95 -6.88
CA LYS A 297 -3.55 29.86 -6.20
C LYS A 297 -4.65 30.46 -7.07
N ASP A 298 -5.89 30.13 -6.75
CA ASP A 298 -7.06 30.73 -7.39
C ASP A 298 -7.02 32.26 -7.33
N GLY A 299 -7.27 32.90 -8.48
CA GLY A 299 -7.15 34.33 -8.68
C GLY A 299 -5.83 34.78 -9.28
N ASP A 300 -4.77 33.96 -9.21
CA ASP A 300 -3.51 34.29 -9.88
C ASP A 300 -3.61 34.05 -11.38
N GLU A 301 -3.01 34.95 -12.17
CA GLU A 301 -2.91 34.78 -13.61
C GLU A 301 -1.93 33.67 -13.97
N THR A 302 -0.76 33.67 -13.34
CA THR A 302 0.32 32.69 -13.54
C THR A 302 0.95 32.26 -12.19
N ALA A 303 1.56 31.09 -12.17
CA ALA A 303 2.34 30.65 -11.03
C ALA A 303 3.64 31.47 -10.89
N THR A 304 4.11 31.64 -9.66
CA THR A 304 5.36 32.32 -9.34
C THR A 304 6.36 31.34 -8.73
N ILE A 305 7.68 31.58 -8.94
CA ILE A 305 8.71 30.85 -8.23
C ILE A 305 8.81 31.39 -6.80
N LEU A 306 8.53 30.52 -5.85
CA LEU A 306 8.55 30.84 -4.41
C LEU A 306 9.97 30.78 -3.83
N VAL A 307 10.73 29.77 -4.20
CA VAL A 307 12.12 29.54 -3.77
C VAL A 307 12.90 28.91 -4.91
N ASP A 308 14.09 29.42 -5.18
CA ASP A 308 15.05 28.87 -6.12
C ASP A 308 16.49 29.02 -5.60
N THR A 309 17.49 28.73 -6.43
CA THR A 309 18.92 28.83 -6.09
C THR A 309 19.41 30.25 -5.80
N THR A 310 18.63 31.29 -6.16
CA THR A 310 18.98 32.71 -5.92
C THR A 310 18.35 33.24 -4.62
N SER A 311 17.49 32.44 -3.98
CA SER A 311 16.73 32.85 -2.80
C SER A 311 17.64 32.96 -1.58
N GLN A 312 17.63 34.12 -0.90
CA GLN A 312 18.40 34.36 0.33
C GLN A 312 18.01 33.45 1.51
N PHE A 313 16.87 32.78 1.42
CA PHE A 313 16.41 31.83 2.43
C PHE A 313 17.30 30.58 2.50
N LEU A 314 17.84 30.16 1.36
CA LEU A 314 18.70 28.97 1.31
C LEU A 314 20.09 29.30 1.87
N ALA A 315 20.63 28.38 2.69
CA ALA A 315 22.03 28.48 3.07
C ALA A 315 22.93 28.32 1.84
N GLU A 316 24.15 28.81 1.94
CA GLU A 316 25.19 28.61 0.91
C GLU A 316 25.33 27.11 0.62
N ASP A 317 25.47 26.75 -0.65
CA ASP A 317 25.53 25.37 -1.13
C ASP A 317 24.28 24.50 -0.87
N TRP A 318 23.14 25.11 -0.58
CA TRP A 318 21.87 24.40 -0.50
C TRP A 318 20.98 24.70 -1.70
N ARG A 319 20.08 23.78 -2.01
CA ARG A 319 19.11 23.89 -3.10
C ARG A 319 17.75 23.34 -2.74
N VAL A 320 16.71 23.75 -3.46
CA VAL A 320 15.45 23.03 -3.53
C VAL A 320 15.70 21.67 -4.19
N SER A 321 15.23 20.60 -3.58
CA SER A 321 15.45 19.25 -4.08
C SER A 321 14.17 18.61 -4.58
N GLU A 322 14.18 18.14 -5.81
CA GLU A 322 13.07 17.40 -6.40
C GLU A 322 12.79 16.05 -5.70
N SER A 323 13.69 15.60 -4.84
CA SER A 323 13.45 14.42 -3.99
C SER A 323 12.54 14.73 -2.79
N GLY A 324 12.43 15.99 -2.39
CA GLY A 324 11.55 16.47 -1.33
C GLY A 324 10.20 16.94 -1.87
N ARG A 325 9.29 16.01 -2.19
CA ARG A 325 7.99 16.32 -2.80
C ARG A 325 7.20 17.35 -2.02
N PRO A 326 6.66 18.39 -2.67
CA PRO A 326 5.81 19.37 -2.01
C PRO A 326 4.48 18.72 -1.58
N SER A 327 3.94 19.17 -0.44
CA SER A 327 2.64 18.73 0.07
C SER A 327 2.04 19.81 0.95
N PHE A 328 0.76 20.09 0.76
CA PHE A 328 0.04 21.04 1.62
C PHE A 328 -0.38 20.40 2.95
N SER A 329 -0.64 21.23 3.96
CA SER A 329 -1.46 20.87 5.11
C SER A 329 -2.90 20.62 4.65
N GLU A 330 -3.70 19.90 5.45
CA GLU A 330 -5.09 19.61 5.09
C GLU A 330 -5.93 20.86 4.86
N ASP A 331 -5.69 21.91 5.66
CA ASP A 331 -6.35 23.21 5.56
C ASP A 331 -5.73 24.17 4.52
N GLY A 332 -4.67 23.75 3.82
CA GLY A 332 -3.97 24.56 2.81
C GLY A 332 -3.16 25.74 3.37
N SER A 333 -3.10 25.92 4.70
CA SER A 333 -2.38 27.05 5.32
C SER A 333 -0.86 26.93 5.27
N LYS A 334 -0.34 25.72 5.03
CA LYS A 334 1.09 25.44 5.00
C LYS A 334 1.45 24.59 3.78
N LEU A 335 2.58 24.91 3.15
CA LEU A 335 3.20 24.12 2.09
C LEU A 335 4.55 23.60 2.59
N TYR A 336 4.70 22.29 2.62
CA TYR A 336 5.92 21.59 3.00
C TYR A 336 6.68 21.16 1.76
N PHE A 337 8.01 21.33 1.74
CA PHE A 337 8.89 20.86 0.67
C PHE A 337 10.28 20.53 1.21
N GLY A 338 11.14 19.95 0.38
CA GLY A 338 12.48 19.53 0.80
C GLY A 338 13.58 20.36 0.19
N VAL A 339 14.57 20.68 1.01
CA VAL A 339 15.85 21.27 0.60
C VAL A 339 16.99 20.31 0.90
N ALA A 340 18.10 20.42 0.20
CA ALA A 340 19.25 19.57 0.41
C ALA A 340 20.55 20.34 0.12
N PRO A 341 21.68 19.97 0.76
CA PRO A 341 22.99 20.46 0.34
C PRO A 341 23.30 19.99 -1.08
N ASN A 342 24.12 20.75 -1.79
CA ASN A 342 24.61 20.35 -3.10
C ASN A 342 25.46 19.07 -2.98
N PRO A 343 25.29 18.09 -3.87
CA PRO A 343 26.13 16.90 -3.86
C PRO A 343 27.57 17.26 -4.24
N ILE A 344 28.53 16.60 -3.61
CA ILE A 344 29.94 16.65 -4.04
C ILE A 344 30.02 15.92 -5.38
N LEU A 345 30.39 16.64 -6.42
CA LEU A 345 30.52 16.12 -7.77
C LEU A 345 31.91 15.52 -8.00
N GLN A 346 31.94 14.48 -8.86
CA GLN A 346 33.21 14.00 -9.41
C GLN A 346 33.81 15.09 -10.31
N ASP A 347 35.10 15.37 -10.14
CA ASP A 347 35.80 16.25 -11.02
C ASP A 347 35.79 15.70 -12.47
N THR A 348 35.12 16.44 -13.37
CA THR A 348 34.94 16.04 -14.76
C THR A 348 36.13 16.38 -15.65
N SER A 349 37.12 17.13 -15.14
CA SER A 349 38.37 17.41 -15.82
C SER A 349 39.34 16.23 -15.78
N LEU A 350 39.18 15.32 -14.84
CA LEU A 350 40.01 14.14 -14.68
C LEU A 350 39.69 13.06 -15.70
N LEU A 351 40.72 12.40 -16.22
CA LEU A 351 40.58 11.18 -17.01
C LEU A 351 40.09 10.01 -16.13
N GLU A 352 39.46 8.98 -16.71
CA GLU A 352 38.98 7.83 -15.96
C GLU A 352 40.08 7.10 -15.17
N GLU A 353 41.31 7.10 -15.70
CA GLU A 353 42.51 6.57 -15.05
C GLU A 353 43.06 7.43 -13.92
N GLU A 354 42.74 8.73 -13.88
CA GLU A 354 43.15 9.66 -12.83
C GLU A 354 42.18 9.68 -11.64
N ILE A 355 40.97 9.12 -11.83
CA ILE A 355 39.97 9.02 -10.76
C ILE A 355 40.39 7.93 -9.78
N VAL A 356 40.74 8.36 -8.57
CA VAL A 356 41.09 7.45 -7.48
C VAL A 356 39.86 6.70 -7.02
N LYS A 357 39.86 5.37 -7.21
CA LYS A 357 38.77 4.46 -6.79
C LYS A 357 39.19 3.71 -5.53
N VAL A 358 39.34 4.45 -4.44
CA VAL A 358 39.66 3.87 -3.12
C VAL A 358 38.48 3.96 -2.17
N GLU A 359 38.24 2.91 -1.44
CA GLU A 359 37.26 2.88 -0.34
C GLU A 359 38.04 2.92 0.98
N VAL A 360 37.83 3.98 1.78
CA VAL A 360 38.44 4.09 3.10
C VAL A 360 37.43 3.60 4.14
N TRP A 361 37.76 2.55 4.85
CA TRP A 361 36.96 1.99 5.92
C TRP A 361 37.54 2.42 7.26
N SER A 362 36.83 3.27 7.99
CA SER A 362 37.26 3.74 9.29
C SER A 362 36.33 3.21 10.40
N TRP A 363 36.93 2.80 11.50
CA TRP A 363 36.19 2.46 12.72
C TRP A 363 35.54 3.70 13.36
N THR A 364 36.02 4.91 13.01
CA THR A 364 35.45 6.18 13.48
C THR A 364 34.23 6.64 12.71
N ASP A 365 33.94 6.01 11.54
CA ASP A 365 32.73 6.36 10.76
C ASP A 365 31.47 6.18 11.59
N ASP A 366 30.56 7.14 11.53
CA ASP A 366 29.26 7.07 12.25
C ASP A 366 28.35 5.98 11.68
N VAL A 367 28.48 5.68 10.40
CA VAL A 367 27.71 4.66 9.68
C VAL A 367 28.68 3.62 9.10
N LEU A 368 28.39 2.34 9.34
CA LEU A 368 29.20 1.25 8.79
C LEU A 368 29.27 1.31 7.28
N HIS A 369 30.44 1.05 6.68
CA HIS A 369 30.67 1.12 5.24
C HIS A 369 29.65 0.32 4.43
N THR A 370 29.28 -0.88 4.86
CA THR A 370 28.26 -1.71 4.20
C THR A 370 26.88 -1.06 4.20
N GLN A 371 26.52 -0.35 5.26
CA GLN A 371 25.27 0.42 5.35
C GLN A 371 25.34 1.66 4.44
N GLN A 372 26.46 2.40 4.44
CA GLN A 372 26.66 3.53 3.54
C GLN A 372 26.47 3.10 2.08
N LYS A 373 27.09 1.98 1.68
CA LYS A 373 27.00 1.45 0.32
C LYS A 373 25.57 1.02 -0.06
N ASN A 374 24.87 0.34 0.85
CA ASN A 374 23.49 -0.10 0.63
C ASN A 374 22.50 1.07 0.56
N ASN A 375 22.74 2.11 1.35
CA ASN A 375 21.84 3.27 1.47
C ASN A 375 22.23 4.44 0.56
N LEU A 376 23.30 4.32 -0.24
CA LEU A 376 23.85 5.41 -1.05
C LEU A 376 22.80 6.13 -1.90
N ASP A 377 21.92 5.37 -2.59
CA ASP A 377 20.87 5.93 -3.45
C ASP A 377 19.79 6.67 -2.64
N GLN A 378 19.54 6.26 -1.41
CA GLN A 378 18.64 6.93 -0.49
C GLN A 378 19.28 8.20 0.07
N GLU A 379 20.55 8.13 0.48
CA GLU A 379 21.29 9.28 0.99
C GLU A 379 21.46 10.39 -0.06
N LYS A 380 21.69 10.03 -1.32
CA LYS A 380 21.72 10.99 -2.44
C LYS A 380 20.38 11.73 -2.65
N LYS A 381 19.28 11.17 -2.15
CA LYS A 381 17.92 11.75 -2.22
C LYS A 381 17.47 12.33 -0.89
N ARG A 382 18.31 12.35 0.12
CA ARG A 382 17.99 12.91 1.43
C ARG A 382 17.64 14.38 1.30
N THR A 383 16.56 14.78 1.98
CA THR A 383 16.10 16.17 2.02
C THR A 383 15.73 16.55 3.43
N TYR A 384 15.78 17.84 3.70
CA TYR A 384 15.41 18.42 4.97
C TYR A 384 14.19 19.30 4.78
N GLN A 385 13.22 19.14 5.67
CA GLN A 385 11.91 19.76 5.53
C GLN A 385 11.97 21.27 5.74
N VAL A 386 11.33 21.99 4.84
CA VAL A 386 10.97 23.42 4.96
C VAL A 386 9.45 23.52 4.98
N VAL A 387 8.90 24.47 5.70
CA VAL A 387 7.50 24.87 5.65
C VAL A 387 7.39 26.32 5.17
N TRP A 388 6.44 26.55 4.28
CA TRP A 388 6.01 27.87 3.89
C TRP A 388 4.59 28.12 4.43
N HIS A 389 4.43 29.18 5.22
CA HIS A 389 3.14 29.66 5.72
C HIS A 389 2.50 30.50 4.63
N THR A 390 1.44 29.98 3.99
CA THR A 390 0.87 30.56 2.77
C THR A 390 0.28 31.95 2.96
N GLN A 391 -0.33 32.21 4.12
CA GLN A 391 -0.94 33.50 4.44
C GLN A 391 0.07 34.57 4.92
N GLU A 392 1.08 34.13 5.67
CA GLU A 392 2.10 35.02 6.24
C GLU A 392 3.27 35.25 5.28
N ASN A 393 3.31 34.52 4.17
CA ASN A 393 4.42 34.51 3.20
C ASN A 393 5.78 34.30 3.89
N ARG A 394 5.85 33.35 4.83
CA ARG A 394 7.04 33.10 5.64
C ARG A 394 7.54 31.66 5.48
N LEU A 395 8.84 31.56 5.19
CA LEU A 395 9.58 30.31 5.08
C LEU A 395 10.27 29.98 6.40
N VAL A 396 10.21 28.72 6.82
CA VAL A 396 10.90 28.22 8.02
C VAL A 396 11.53 26.87 7.73
N GLN A 397 12.84 26.74 7.95
CA GLN A 397 13.51 25.45 7.86
C GLN A 397 13.29 24.65 9.14
N VAL A 398 12.56 23.55 9.03
CA VAL A 398 12.13 22.68 10.12
C VAL A 398 13.11 21.55 10.37
N GLY A 399 13.49 20.84 9.29
CA GLY A 399 14.51 19.78 9.32
C GLY A 399 15.91 20.30 9.04
N ASN A 400 16.92 19.67 9.62
CA ASN A 400 18.33 19.93 9.35
C ASN A 400 19.17 18.67 9.68
N MET A 401 20.48 18.74 9.58
CA MET A 401 21.35 17.57 9.86
C MET A 401 21.26 17.06 11.30
N SER A 402 20.97 17.93 12.28
CA SER A 402 20.80 17.50 13.68
C SER A 402 19.41 16.96 14.01
N VAL A 403 18.39 17.33 13.24
CA VAL A 403 17.03 16.79 13.32
C VAL A 403 16.56 16.49 11.90
N PRO A 404 17.02 15.38 11.32
CA PRO A 404 16.81 15.12 9.90
C PRO A 404 15.39 14.66 9.54
N GLU A 405 14.70 14.05 10.48
CA GLU A 405 13.39 13.45 10.25
C GLU A 405 12.29 14.22 10.99
N ILE A 406 11.18 14.44 10.30
CA ILE A 406 10.06 15.23 10.81
C ILE A 406 8.75 14.46 10.62
N GLN A 407 7.96 14.34 11.69
CA GLN A 407 6.58 13.84 11.67
C GLN A 407 5.61 15.00 11.89
N LYS A 408 4.74 15.24 10.90
CA LYS A 408 3.70 16.26 10.98
C LYS A 408 2.61 15.84 11.97
N GLY A 409 2.03 16.80 12.67
CA GLY A 409 0.84 16.64 13.49
C GLY A 409 -0.39 17.25 12.84
N ASP A 410 -1.59 16.78 13.20
CA ASP A 410 -2.88 17.28 12.73
C ASP A 410 -2.94 17.46 11.20
N GLU A 411 -2.51 16.45 10.45
CA GLU A 411 -2.44 16.45 8.97
C GLU A 411 -1.61 17.61 8.39
N GLY A 412 -0.65 18.10 9.16
CA GLY A 412 0.18 19.25 8.81
C GLY A 412 -0.40 20.61 9.24
N ASN A 413 -1.59 20.65 9.82
CA ASN A 413 -2.22 21.91 10.28
C ASN A 413 -1.57 22.44 11.56
N SER A 414 -1.06 21.54 12.43
CA SER A 414 -0.41 21.94 13.68
C SER A 414 0.80 22.84 13.43
N ASP A 415 1.04 23.80 14.36
CA ASP A 415 2.26 24.60 14.39
C ASP A 415 3.41 23.85 15.08
N ILE A 416 3.18 22.63 15.55
CA ILE A 416 4.14 21.76 16.22
C ILE A 416 4.32 20.47 15.41
N VAL A 417 5.57 20.05 15.25
CA VAL A 417 5.92 18.75 14.67
C VAL A 417 6.90 18.00 15.58
N LEU A 418 6.91 16.68 15.46
CA LEU A 418 7.88 15.84 16.14
C LEU A 418 9.09 15.63 15.22
N GLY A 419 10.25 16.05 15.69
CA GLY A 419 11.53 15.75 15.07
C GLY A 419 12.22 14.57 15.74
N TYR A 420 13.00 13.82 14.99
CA TYR A 420 13.84 12.76 15.57
C TYR A 420 15.15 12.56 14.81
N ASN A 421 16.14 12.01 15.54
CA ASN A 421 17.47 11.73 15.03
C ASN A 421 17.94 10.36 15.51
N GLU A 422 18.20 9.45 14.58
CA GLU A 422 18.78 8.11 14.85
C GLU A 422 20.30 8.08 14.63
N ASN A 423 20.87 9.08 14.00
CA ASN A 423 22.27 9.08 13.57
C ASN A 423 23.26 8.72 14.68
N PRO A 424 23.11 9.20 15.95
CA PRO A 424 24.01 8.85 17.02
C PRO A 424 24.05 7.35 17.36
N TYR A 425 23.03 6.59 16.93
CA TYR A 425 22.82 5.19 17.32
C TYR A 425 22.95 4.19 16.17
N ILE A 426 23.00 4.64 14.92
CA ILE A 426 23.03 3.77 13.72
C ILE A 426 24.20 2.79 13.76
N LYS A 427 25.38 3.22 14.22
CA LYS A 427 26.58 2.39 14.28
C LYS A 427 26.35 1.11 15.08
N SER A 428 25.63 1.20 16.19
CA SER A 428 25.40 0.06 17.09
C SER A 428 24.25 -0.86 16.65
N ALA A 429 23.46 -0.48 15.63
CA ALA A 429 22.26 -1.20 15.20
C ALA A 429 22.52 -2.67 14.83
N THR A 430 23.68 -2.97 14.24
CA THR A 430 24.02 -4.33 13.77
C THR A 430 24.18 -5.35 14.89
N TRP A 431 24.54 -4.92 16.10
CA TRP A 431 24.70 -5.83 17.26
C TRP A 431 23.68 -5.59 18.38
N ARG A 432 23.04 -4.42 18.46
CA ARG A 432 21.95 -4.17 19.41
C ARG A 432 20.61 -4.73 18.92
N GLY A 433 20.43 -4.83 17.61
CA GLY A 433 19.15 -5.15 17.00
C GLY A 433 18.22 -3.93 16.89
N PHE A 434 16.96 -4.19 16.55
CA PHE A 434 15.93 -3.15 16.37
C PHE A 434 14.93 -3.15 17.53
N PRO A 435 14.27 -2.01 17.83
CA PRO A 435 14.39 -0.71 17.13
C PRO A 435 15.66 0.05 17.49
N ASN A 436 16.16 0.87 16.54
CA ASN A 436 17.25 1.80 16.84
C ASN A 436 16.76 2.85 17.85
N PRO A 437 17.58 3.23 18.83
CA PRO A 437 17.30 4.41 19.63
C PRO A 437 17.23 5.67 18.77
N ARG A 438 16.46 6.64 19.22
CA ARG A 438 16.35 7.95 18.59
C ARG A 438 16.16 9.05 19.61
N ASP A 439 16.72 10.20 19.35
CA ASP A 439 16.43 11.40 20.11
C ASP A 439 15.15 12.04 19.57
N LEU A 440 14.28 12.50 20.47
CA LEU A 440 13.00 13.11 20.15
C LEU A 440 13.05 14.61 20.42
N TYR A 441 12.49 15.38 19.49
CA TYR A 441 12.45 16.84 19.52
C TYR A 441 11.04 17.36 19.23
N ILE A 442 10.62 18.39 19.93
CA ILE A 442 9.53 19.25 19.49
C ILE A 442 10.12 20.37 18.62
N VAL A 443 9.53 20.57 17.46
CA VAL A 443 9.94 21.64 16.54
C VAL A 443 8.75 22.56 16.31
N ASP A 444 8.95 23.85 16.57
CA ASP A 444 7.99 24.93 16.35
C ASP A 444 8.07 25.37 14.89
N LEU A 445 6.97 25.30 14.15
CA LEU A 445 6.93 25.62 12.72
C LEU A 445 6.95 27.13 12.45
N LYS A 446 6.63 27.96 13.43
CA LYS A 446 6.69 29.42 13.28
C LYS A 446 8.11 29.97 13.39
N THR A 447 8.93 29.35 14.21
CA THR A 447 10.26 29.85 14.54
C THR A 447 11.40 28.95 14.09
N GLY A 448 11.12 27.68 13.79
CA GLY A 448 12.13 26.64 13.52
C GLY A 448 12.89 26.19 14.79
N LYS A 449 12.52 26.69 15.98
CA LYS A 449 13.16 26.31 17.25
C LYS A 449 12.91 24.81 17.53
N LYS A 450 13.97 24.14 17.96
CA LYS A 450 13.99 22.72 18.28
C LYS A 450 14.23 22.55 19.78
N LYS A 451 13.34 21.82 20.45
CA LYS A 451 13.49 21.45 21.86
C LYS A 451 13.63 19.94 21.98
N GLU A 452 14.75 19.47 22.49
CA GLU A 452 14.93 18.05 22.83
C GLU A 452 14.02 17.70 24.01
N ILE A 453 13.24 16.63 23.86
CA ILE A 453 12.33 16.14 24.91
C ILE A 453 12.81 14.84 25.53
N LYS A 454 13.48 13.96 24.76
CA LYS A 454 14.03 12.70 25.28
C LYS A 454 15.11 12.17 24.36
N LYS A 455 16.23 11.70 24.96
CA LYS A 455 17.31 10.99 24.27
C LYS A 455 17.13 9.49 24.28
N ALA A 456 17.71 8.85 23.29
CA ALA A 456 17.88 7.39 23.21
C ALA A 456 16.59 6.59 23.42
N VAL A 457 15.46 7.06 22.88
CA VAL A 457 14.20 6.33 22.96
C VAL A 457 14.28 5.08 22.09
N GLU A 458 14.31 3.91 22.71
CA GLU A 458 14.22 2.61 22.02
C GLU A 458 12.75 2.30 21.67
N GLY A 459 12.21 3.03 20.69
CA GLY A 459 10.82 2.97 20.28
C GLY A 459 10.49 4.11 19.33
N SER A 460 9.25 4.11 18.83
CA SER A 460 8.77 5.17 17.95
C SER A 460 7.94 6.16 18.73
N GLY A 461 8.43 7.39 18.89
CA GLY A 461 7.62 8.50 19.35
C GLY A 461 6.56 8.85 18.29
N ARG A 462 5.36 9.21 18.72
CA ARG A 462 4.26 9.65 17.83
C ARG A 462 3.51 10.82 18.44
N LEU A 463 3.21 11.81 17.61
CA LEU A 463 2.26 12.86 17.97
C LEU A 463 0.84 12.28 18.06
N SER A 464 0.07 12.77 19.00
CA SER A 464 -1.37 12.59 19.02
C SER A 464 -2.02 13.31 17.81
N PRO A 465 -3.24 12.95 17.37
CA PRO A 465 -3.88 13.52 16.20
C PRO A 465 -3.94 15.05 16.17
N LYS A 466 -4.21 15.69 17.30
CA LYS A 466 -4.22 17.17 17.46
C LYS A 466 -2.88 17.76 17.91
N ALA A 467 -1.83 16.93 17.92
CA ALA A 467 -0.49 17.32 18.32
C ALA A 467 -0.39 17.93 19.73
N LYS A 468 -1.22 17.48 20.68
CA LYS A 468 -1.16 17.92 22.09
C LYS A 468 -0.15 17.10 22.90
N TYR A 469 0.12 15.87 22.48
CA TYR A 469 0.97 14.92 23.19
C TYR A 469 1.94 14.20 22.24
N VAL A 470 3.08 13.80 22.79
CA VAL A 470 3.97 12.80 22.17
C VAL A 470 3.95 11.54 23.03
N THR A 471 3.61 10.40 22.44
CA THR A 471 3.63 9.11 23.14
C THR A 471 4.67 8.17 22.55
N TRP A 472 5.30 7.38 23.40
CA TRP A 472 6.20 6.30 22.97
C TRP A 472 6.14 5.11 23.93
N PHE A 473 6.48 3.96 23.42
CA PHE A 473 6.78 2.77 24.24
C PHE A 473 8.29 2.69 24.43
N SER A 474 8.74 2.65 25.66
CA SER A 474 10.14 2.37 26.00
C SER A 474 10.33 0.87 26.14
N ALA A 475 11.08 0.26 25.23
CA ALA A 475 11.32 -1.16 25.25
C ALA A 475 12.14 -1.63 26.48
N PRO A 476 13.18 -0.90 26.94
CA PRO A 476 13.89 -1.22 28.17
C PRO A 476 13.01 -1.12 29.44
N ASP A 477 12.16 -0.09 29.51
CA ASP A 477 11.27 0.12 30.67
C ASP A 477 10.00 -0.72 30.57
N THR A 478 9.74 -1.34 29.42
CA THR A 478 8.51 -2.10 29.09
C THR A 478 7.22 -1.31 29.37
N ALA A 479 7.27 0.00 29.19
CA ALA A 479 6.22 0.93 29.57
C ALA A 479 5.92 1.98 28.50
N TYR A 480 4.69 2.49 28.53
CA TYR A 480 4.28 3.65 27.73
C TYR A 480 4.50 4.95 28.50
N PHE A 481 4.95 5.96 27.77
CA PHE A 481 5.15 7.31 28.23
C PHE A 481 4.35 8.29 27.38
N SER A 482 3.97 9.41 27.98
CA SER A 482 3.36 10.57 27.33
C SER A 482 4.14 11.82 27.72
N TYR A 483 4.41 12.68 26.75
CA TYR A 483 4.90 14.06 26.95
C TYR A 483 3.80 15.01 26.56
N SER A 484 3.41 15.89 27.47
CA SER A 484 2.47 16.98 27.20
C SER A 484 3.21 18.16 26.59
N ILE A 485 2.77 18.66 25.42
CA ILE A 485 3.39 19.81 24.75
C ILE A 485 3.11 21.09 25.54
N GLU A 486 1.95 21.20 26.18
CA GLU A 486 1.54 22.38 26.97
C GLU A 486 2.27 22.48 28.31
N SER A 487 2.26 21.40 29.13
CA SER A 487 2.89 21.43 30.45
C SER A 487 4.37 21.06 30.43
N GLU A 488 4.88 20.53 29.29
CA GLU A 488 6.25 20.03 29.13
C GLU A 488 6.63 18.88 30.05
N GLU A 489 5.64 18.19 30.61
CA GLU A 489 5.85 17.07 31.56
C GLU A 489 5.85 15.72 30.84
N ILE A 490 6.69 14.81 31.32
CA ILE A 490 6.72 13.40 30.92
C ILE A 490 6.05 12.56 32.00
N VAL A 491 5.07 11.75 31.60
CA VAL A 491 4.34 10.85 32.49
C VAL A 491 4.51 9.40 31.99
N GLN A 492 4.82 8.48 32.90
CA GLN A 492 4.77 7.06 32.64
C GLN A 492 3.33 6.56 32.83
N LEU A 493 2.64 6.25 31.71
CA LEU A 493 1.21 5.91 31.71
C LEU A 493 0.91 4.54 32.35
N THR A 494 1.76 3.54 32.11
CA THR A 494 1.49 2.14 32.48
C THR A 494 2.21 1.69 33.77
N LYS A 495 2.59 2.63 34.64
CA LYS A 495 3.43 2.37 35.82
C LYS A 495 2.76 1.49 36.89
N ASN A 496 1.46 1.66 37.12
CA ASN A 496 0.77 1.11 38.30
C ASN A 496 -0.22 -0.01 37.95
N GLU A 497 -0.15 -0.55 36.73
CA GLU A 497 -1.07 -1.58 36.30
C GLU A 497 -0.47 -2.99 36.51
N ASN A 498 -1.33 -3.90 37.00
CA ASN A 498 -0.94 -5.30 37.25
C ASN A 498 -0.94 -6.18 36.00
N VAL A 499 -0.88 -5.57 34.81
CA VAL A 499 -0.85 -6.25 33.52
C VAL A 499 0.30 -5.70 32.66
N ALA A 500 0.82 -6.55 31.79
CA ALA A 500 1.86 -6.17 30.85
C ALA A 500 1.27 -5.56 29.58
N PHE A 501 1.78 -4.39 29.17
CA PHE A 501 1.45 -3.77 27.88
C PHE A 501 2.47 -4.12 26.79
N PHE A 502 3.36 -5.02 27.06
CA PHE A 502 4.35 -5.62 26.16
C PHE A 502 4.05 -7.09 25.90
N ASN A 503 4.65 -7.65 24.88
CA ASN A 503 4.46 -9.05 24.52
C ASN A 503 4.90 -10.00 25.65
N GLU A 504 3.94 -10.48 26.42
CA GLU A 504 4.14 -11.42 27.54
C GLU A 504 4.71 -12.78 27.10
N LEU A 505 4.64 -13.09 25.81
CA LEU A 505 5.12 -14.33 25.22
C LEU A 505 6.47 -14.16 24.51
N HIS A 506 7.12 -13.02 24.71
CA HIS A 506 8.43 -12.75 24.13
C HIS A 506 9.49 -13.71 24.69
N ASP A 507 10.23 -14.37 23.79
CA ASP A 507 11.20 -15.41 24.13
C ASP A 507 12.53 -15.28 23.34
N SER A 508 12.75 -14.12 22.72
CA SER A 508 13.98 -13.82 21.97
C SER A 508 14.96 -12.98 22.80
N PRO A 509 16.28 -13.01 22.53
CA PRO A 509 17.28 -12.22 23.25
C PRO A 509 17.26 -10.74 22.79
N SER A 510 16.11 -10.09 22.89
CA SER A 510 15.85 -8.69 22.57
C SER A 510 14.78 -8.14 23.50
N TYR A 511 14.56 -6.83 23.50
CA TYR A 511 13.45 -6.26 24.24
C TYR A 511 12.10 -6.66 23.65
N PRO A 512 11.05 -6.87 24.49
CA PRO A 512 9.72 -7.19 24.01
C PRO A 512 9.08 -5.98 23.31
N SER A 513 8.33 -6.24 22.24
CA SER A 513 7.49 -5.22 21.61
C SER A 513 6.21 -4.98 22.40
N SER A 514 5.61 -3.78 22.25
CA SER A 514 4.30 -3.50 22.84
C SER A 514 3.18 -4.16 22.04
N TYR A 515 1.99 -4.27 22.64
CA TYR A 515 0.76 -4.66 21.94
C TYR A 515 0.13 -3.52 21.12
N GLY A 516 0.66 -2.29 21.23
CA GLY A 516 0.31 -1.14 20.42
C GLY A 516 -0.80 -0.25 20.99
N ILE A 517 -1.01 0.85 20.30
CA ILE A 517 -2.06 1.84 20.57
C ILE A 517 -3.19 1.62 19.57
N SER A 518 -4.44 1.50 20.04
CA SER A 518 -5.64 1.42 19.21
C SER A 518 -5.99 2.76 18.57
N GLY A 519 -5.75 3.88 19.25
CA GLY A 519 -6.02 5.22 18.77
C GLY A 519 -6.19 6.23 19.91
N TRP A 520 -6.68 7.40 19.56
CA TRP A 520 -6.98 8.49 20.46
C TRP A 520 -8.48 8.85 20.37
N THR A 521 -9.07 9.27 21.47
CA THR A 521 -10.41 9.84 21.44
C THR A 521 -10.36 11.30 20.96
N GLU A 522 -11.53 11.92 20.82
CA GLU A 522 -11.67 13.31 20.37
C GLU A 522 -10.77 14.24 21.18
N ASP A 523 -10.24 15.26 20.54
CA ASP A 523 -9.38 16.31 21.13
C ASP A 523 -8.15 15.77 21.88
N ASP A 524 -7.71 14.56 21.56
CA ASP A 524 -6.60 13.86 22.22
C ASP A 524 -6.85 13.65 23.72
N LYS A 525 -8.13 13.57 24.14
CA LYS A 525 -8.50 13.51 25.55
C LYS A 525 -8.00 12.23 26.21
N TYR A 526 -8.12 11.09 25.53
CA TYR A 526 -7.64 9.80 26.01
C TYR A 526 -6.90 9.04 24.93
N VAL A 527 -5.88 8.28 25.33
CA VAL A 527 -5.20 7.32 24.46
C VAL A 527 -5.66 5.89 24.80
N LEU A 528 -5.96 5.09 23.77
CA LEU A 528 -6.35 3.69 23.92
C LEU A 528 -5.15 2.79 23.68
N ILE A 529 -4.66 2.14 24.73
CA ILE A 529 -3.48 1.27 24.72
C ILE A 529 -3.94 -0.18 24.90
N ASN A 530 -3.32 -1.09 24.16
CA ASN A 530 -3.62 -2.53 24.25
C ASN A 530 -2.68 -3.23 25.23
N ASP A 531 -3.26 -4.13 26.06
CA ASP A 531 -2.51 -5.24 26.63
C ASP A 531 -2.69 -6.50 25.75
N ARG A 532 -2.32 -7.67 26.21
CA ARG A 532 -2.48 -8.93 25.47
C ARG A 532 -3.92 -9.18 25.05
N TYR A 533 -4.87 -8.92 25.91
CA TYR A 533 -6.29 -9.22 25.70
C TYR A 533 -7.14 -7.98 25.52
N ASP A 534 -6.82 -6.91 26.23
CA ASP A 534 -7.73 -5.80 26.48
C ASP A 534 -7.31 -4.48 25.85
N ILE A 535 -8.30 -3.61 25.69
CA ILE A 535 -8.13 -2.21 25.33
C ILE A 535 -8.35 -1.38 26.61
N TRP A 536 -7.36 -0.57 26.94
CA TRP A 536 -7.37 0.30 28.10
C TRP A 536 -7.44 1.77 27.69
N LYS A 537 -8.22 2.56 28.41
CA LYS A 537 -8.32 3.99 28.25
C LYS A 537 -7.42 4.68 29.27
N PHE A 538 -6.47 5.49 28.81
CA PHE A 538 -5.54 6.26 29.62
C PHE A 538 -5.75 7.75 29.41
N ASP A 539 -5.71 8.52 30.51
CA ASP A 539 -5.49 9.96 30.49
C ASP A 539 -4.02 10.22 30.17
N PRO A 540 -3.67 10.93 29.09
CA PRO A 540 -2.29 11.19 28.71
C PRO A 540 -1.53 12.07 29.71
N THR A 541 -2.23 12.78 30.62
CA THR A 541 -1.63 13.55 31.73
C THR A 541 -1.36 12.69 32.97
N GLY A 542 -1.87 11.45 33.03
CA GLY A 542 -1.71 10.54 34.15
C GLY A 542 -2.45 10.92 35.42
N LYS A 543 -3.36 11.92 35.38
CA LYS A 543 -4.15 12.38 36.55
C LYS A 543 -5.33 11.46 36.86
N GLU A 544 -5.93 10.84 35.83
CA GLU A 544 -7.02 9.88 35.99
C GLU A 544 -6.49 8.46 36.01
N ARG A 545 -7.17 7.58 36.73
CA ARG A 545 -6.83 6.14 36.73
C ARG A 545 -7.18 5.51 35.40
N PRO A 546 -6.34 4.62 34.87
CA PRO A 546 -6.66 3.85 33.66
C PRO A 546 -7.92 2.99 33.83
N VAL A 547 -8.64 2.82 32.73
CA VAL A 547 -9.88 2.02 32.70
C VAL A 547 -9.75 0.91 31.67
N ASN A 548 -9.89 -0.36 32.12
CA ASN A 548 -10.02 -1.49 31.23
C ASN A 548 -11.41 -1.51 30.58
N LEU A 549 -11.47 -1.32 29.27
CA LEU A 549 -12.71 -1.22 28.51
C LEU A 549 -13.30 -2.57 28.09
N THR A 550 -12.53 -3.67 28.09
CA THR A 550 -12.97 -4.91 27.45
C THR A 550 -13.01 -6.14 28.34
N GLN A 551 -12.22 -6.21 29.39
CA GLN A 551 -12.20 -7.27 30.41
C GLN A 551 -12.11 -8.71 29.81
N GLY A 552 -11.28 -8.88 28.76
CA GLY A 552 -11.17 -10.14 28.02
C GLY A 552 -10.20 -11.15 28.61
N ARG A 553 -9.33 -10.73 29.54
CA ARG A 553 -8.26 -11.55 30.12
C ARG A 553 -8.81 -12.79 30.86
N GLU A 554 -9.91 -12.68 31.58
CA GLU A 554 -10.51 -13.79 32.31
C GLU A 554 -10.92 -14.95 31.40
N ASN A 555 -11.44 -14.62 30.21
CA ASN A 555 -11.92 -15.57 29.22
C ASN A 555 -10.91 -15.85 28.11
N GLN A 556 -9.67 -15.35 28.24
CA GLN A 556 -8.63 -15.43 27.22
C GLN A 556 -9.11 -14.94 25.84
N THR A 557 -9.91 -13.89 25.83
CA THR A 557 -10.48 -13.29 24.63
C THR A 557 -9.80 -11.95 24.34
N ARG A 558 -9.15 -11.87 23.20
CA ARG A 558 -8.44 -10.69 22.72
C ARG A 558 -9.35 -9.80 21.93
N TYR A 559 -9.45 -8.54 22.33
CA TYR A 559 -10.19 -7.50 21.64
C TYR A 559 -9.22 -6.52 20.97
N ARG A 560 -9.52 -6.14 19.72
CA ARG A 560 -8.75 -5.12 18.98
C ARG A 560 -9.70 -4.20 18.23
N TYR A 561 -9.49 -2.92 18.36
CA TYR A 561 -10.25 -1.92 17.63
C TYR A 561 -10.07 -2.06 16.12
N ILE A 562 -11.16 -1.97 15.37
CA ILE A 562 -11.17 -1.95 13.90
C ILE A 562 -11.51 -0.53 13.44
N ARG A 563 -10.54 0.12 12.83
CA ARG A 563 -10.74 1.42 12.19
C ARG A 563 -11.45 1.21 10.85
N LEU A 564 -12.72 1.61 10.77
CA LEU A 564 -13.57 1.44 9.59
C LEU A 564 -13.45 2.61 8.62
N ASP A 565 -13.26 3.81 9.15
CA ASP A 565 -13.01 5.00 8.36
C ASP A 565 -11.49 5.30 8.33
N PRO A 566 -10.83 5.15 7.17
CA PRO A 566 -9.39 5.45 7.05
C PRO A 566 -9.07 6.94 7.22
N GLU A 567 -10.05 7.84 7.05
CA GLU A 567 -9.87 9.29 7.21
C GLU A 567 -10.09 9.74 8.67
N ALA A 568 -10.78 8.96 9.50
CA ALA A 568 -10.98 9.30 10.90
C ALA A 568 -9.65 9.37 11.64
N ARG A 569 -9.39 10.46 12.33
CA ARG A 569 -8.17 10.71 13.12
C ARG A 569 -8.33 10.25 14.55
N ASN A 570 -9.51 10.42 15.08
CA ASN A 570 -9.88 10.10 16.45
C ASN A 570 -10.99 9.03 16.46
N ILE A 571 -11.12 8.37 17.59
CA ILE A 571 -12.17 7.39 17.85
C ILE A 571 -13.31 8.14 18.55
N ASN A 572 -14.49 8.15 17.94
CA ASN A 572 -15.67 8.79 18.54
C ASN A 572 -16.14 7.99 19.77
N SER A 573 -15.93 8.55 20.96
CA SER A 573 -16.24 7.90 22.24
C SER A 573 -17.74 7.67 22.48
N ASN A 574 -18.61 8.42 21.79
CA ASN A 574 -20.06 8.34 21.91
C ASN A 574 -20.68 7.27 20.99
N GLU A 575 -19.95 6.81 19.98
CA GLU A 575 -20.38 5.79 19.05
C GLU A 575 -19.96 4.39 19.48
N ARG A 576 -20.68 3.39 18.99
CA ARG A 576 -20.25 1.99 19.13
C ARG A 576 -19.09 1.71 18.17
N GLN A 577 -18.02 1.14 18.71
CA GLN A 577 -16.80 0.82 17.99
C GLN A 577 -16.76 -0.66 17.63
N LEU A 578 -16.46 -0.97 16.37
CA LEU A 578 -16.29 -2.36 15.92
C LEU A 578 -14.96 -2.92 16.45
N LEU A 579 -15.03 -4.10 17.03
CA LEU A 579 -13.88 -4.85 17.52
C LEU A 579 -13.70 -6.15 16.76
N HIS A 580 -12.46 -6.52 16.50
CA HIS A 580 -12.11 -7.91 16.22
C HIS A 580 -12.00 -8.66 17.55
N VAL A 581 -12.64 -9.83 17.61
CA VAL A 581 -12.67 -10.72 18.78
C VAL A 581 -11.93 -11.99 18.42
N PHE A 582 -11.02 -12.43 19.30
CA PHE A 582 -10.28 -13.68 19.12
C PHE A 582 -10.10 -14.39 20.45
N ASN A 583 -10.58 -15.61 20.56
CA ASN A 583 -10.38 -16.43 21.75
C ASN A 583 -9.10 -17.27 21.63
N GLU A 584 -8.14 -17.05 22.51
CA GLU A 584 -6.83 -17.74 22.45
C GLU A 584 -6.89 -19.22 22.81
N LYS A 585 -7.94 -19.67 23.51
CA LYS A 585 -8.13 -21.08 23.88
C LYS A 585 -8.72 -21.88 22.73
N THR A 586 -9.81 -21.41 22.14
CA THR A 586 -10.53 -22.12 21.07
C THR A 586 -10.03 -21.75 19.67
N LYS A 587 -9.31 -20.64 19.55
CA LYS A 587 -8.88 -20.01 18.28
C LYS A 587 -10.06 -19.46 17.44
N ALA A 588 -11.26 -19.50 17.96
CA ALA A 588 -12.43 -18.89 17.34
C ALA A 588 -12.25 -17.37 17.25
N SER A 589 -12.69 -16.77 16.14
CA SER A 589 -12.69 -15.33 16.01
C SER A 589 -14.02 -14.77 15.54
N GLY A 590 -14.15 -13.45 15.49
CA GLY A 590 -15.38 -12.79 15.07
C GLY A 590 -15.35 -11.30 15.27
N TYR A 591 -16.54 -10.71 15.41
CA TYR A 591 -16.74 -9.29 15.62
C TYR A 591 -17.62 -9.01 16.83
N GLY A 592 -17.34 -7.90 17.48
CA GLY A 592 -18.14 -7.37 18.58
C GLY A 592 -18.20 -5.85 18.53
N PHE A 593 -19.04 -5.26 19.36
CA PHE A 593 -19.12 -3.83 19.54
C PHE A 593 -18.79 -3.42 20.97
N LEU A 594 -18.10 -2.30 21.09
CA LEU A 594 -17.84 -1.62 22.34
C LEU A 594 -18.47 -0.22 22.32
N ARG A 595 -19.17 0.13 23.41
CA ARG A 595 -19.50 1.52 23.76
C ARG A 595 -18.59 1.93 24.93
N MET A 596 -17.73 2.92 24.74
CA MET A 596 -16.74 3.27 25.76
C MET A 596 -17.36 3.70 27.10
N ASN A 597 -18.55 4.27 27.08
CA ASN A 597 -19.26 4.74 28.28
C ASN A 597 -19.93 3.59 29.07
N THR A 598 -20.15 2.43 28.47
CA THR A 598 -20.81 1.27 29.14
C THR A 598 -19.84 0.15 29.52
N GLY A 599 -18.61 0.20 29.01
CA GLY A 599 -17.46 -0.53 29.49
C GLY A 599 -17.45 -2.06 29.24
N LYS A 600 -18.38 -2.63 28.45
CA LYS A 600 -18.34 -4.06 28.11
C LYS A 600 -18.60 -4.29 26.62
N PRO A 601 -17.73 -5.05 25.94
CA PRO A 601 -17.97 -5.43 24.55
C PRO A 601 -19.09 -6.47 24.46
N VAL A 602 -19.87 -6.40 23.39
CA VAL A 602 -20.87 -7.38 23.02
C VAL A 602 -20.42 -8.09 21.76
N THR A 603 -20.12 -9.38 21.83
CA THR A 603 -19.80 -10.21 20.66
C THR A 603 -21.07 -10.46 19.86
N ILE A 604 -21.04 -10.19 18.54
CA ILE A 604 -22.18 -10.30 17.65
C ILE A 604 -22.02 -11.46 16.68
N LEU A 605 -20.81 -11.68 16.22
CA LEU A 605 -20.45 -12.76 15.32
C LEU A 605 -19.22 -13.48 15.87
N SER A 606 -19.29 -14.80 15.99
CA SER A 606 -18.16 -15.64 16.38
C SER A 606 -18.31 -17.05 15.81
N GLY A 607 -17.20 -17.72 15.58
CA GLY A 607 -17.17 -19.11 15.13
C GLY A 607 -15.75 -19.63 14.97
N ASP A 608 -15.62 -20.93 14.66
CA ASP A 608 -14.36 -21.63 14.41
C ASP A 608 -13.79 -21.25 13.04
N PHE A 609 -13.62 -19.96 12.86
CA PHE A 609 -13.10 -19.32 11.65
C PHE A 609 -12.10 -18.24 12.03
N ASN A 610 -11.27 -17.89 11.06
CA ASN A 610 -10.49 -16.67 11.10
C ASN A 610 -11.22 -15.60 10.26
N TYR A 611 -11.87 -14.66 10.94
CA TYR A 611 -12.50 -13.49 10.31
C TYR A 611 -11.47 -12.40 10.06
N SER A 612 -11.62 -11.65 8.96
CA SER A 612 -10.66 -10.60 8.61
C SER A 612 -10.58 -9.50 9.67
N THR A 613 -9.39 -9.08 10.01
CA THR A 613 -9.15 -7.95 10.94
C THR A 613 -9.35 -6.58 10.27
N ARG A 614 -9.61 -6.55 8.95
CA ARG A 614 -9.75 -5.35 8.13
C ARG A 614 -10.99 -5.43 7.22
N PRO A 615 -12.19 -5.51 7.79
CA PRO A 615 -13.41 -5.36 7.01
C PRO A 615 -13.44 -3.97 6.36
N ARG A 616 -14.10 -3.84 5.22
CA ARG A 616 -14.26 -2.55 4.54
C ARG A 616 -15.71 -2.13 4.59
N LYS A 617 -15.96 -0.96 5.16
CA LYS A 617 -17.27 -0.34 5.26
C LYS A 617 -17.54 0.56 4.06
N ALA A 618 -18.77 0.58 3.58
CA ALA A 618 -19.27 1.62 2.67
C ALA A 618 -19.24 2.98 3.39
N LYS A 619 -18.95 4.05 2.65
CA LYS A 619 -18.81 5.38 3.25
C LYS A 619 -20.13 5.88 3.85
N ASP A 620 -21.22 5.76 3.08
CA ASP A 620 -22.51 6.41 3.36
C ASP A 620 -23.51 5.53 4.10
N THR A 621 -23.20 4.25 4.29
CA THR A 621 -24.10 3.27 4.92
C THR A 621 -23.35 2.38 5.91
N ASP A 622 -24.07 1.56 6.67
CA ASP A 622 -23.52 0.55 7.58
C ASP A 622 -23.18 -0.78 6.89
N LYS A 623 -23.21 -0.81 5.57
CA LYS A 623 -22.83 -1.99 4.77
C LYS A 623 -21.34 -2.19 4.79
N LEU A 624 -20.94 -3.45 4.87
CA LEU A 624 -19.53 -3.81 4.90
C LEU A 624 -19.26 -5.12 4.17
N MET A 625 -18.04 -5.26 3.68
CA MET A 625 -17.50 -6.51 3.18
C MET A 625 -16.37 -6.99 4.07
N PHE A 626 -16.26 -8.29 4.25
CA PHE A 626 -15.26 -8.97 5.05
C PHE A 626 -15.02 -10.39 4.53
N THR A 627 -14.04 -11.08 5.08
CA THR A 627 -13.79 -12.49 4.74
C THR A 627 -13.80 -13.35 6.00
N LYS A 628 -14.18 -14.61 5.86
CA LYS A 628 -13.95 -15.66 6.85
C LYS A 628 -13.23 -16.84 6.21
N GLN A 629 -12.39 -17.50 6.94
CA GLN A 629 -11.63 -18.63 6.47
C GLN A 629 -11.44 -19.70 7.55
N SER A 630 -11.21 -20.92 7.11
CA SER A 630 -10.67 -22.00 7.92
C SER A 630 -9.70 -22.82 7.06
N PHE A 631 -9.13 -23.89 7.58
CA PHE A 631 -8.31 -24.77 6.75
C PHE A 631 -9.08 -25.30 5.53
N THR A 632 -10.38 -25.54 5.65
CA THR A 632 -11.24 -26.08 4.60
C THR A 632 -12.09 -25.04 3.86
N VAL A 633 -12.16 -23.80 4.36
CA VAL A 633 -12.98 -22.73 3.80
C VAL A 633 -12.08 -21.62 3.26
N PHE A 634 -12.14 -21.42 1.94
CA PHE A 634 -11.43 -20.31 1.28
C PHE A 634 -11.94 -18.96 1.78
N PRO A 635 -11.07 -17.92 1.90
CA PRO A 635 -11.47 -16.58 2.34
C PRO A 635 -12.24 -15.81 1.26
N ASP A 636 -13.41 -16.29 0.89
CA ASP A 636 -14.32 -15.60 0.00
C ASP A 636 -14.89 -14.32 0.63
N ILE A 637 -15.25 -13.35 -0.24
CA ILE A 637 -15.84 -12.09 0.18
C ILE A 637 -17.27 -12.35 0.65
N LEU A 638 -17.55 -11.88 1.85
CA LEU A 638 -18.87 -11.83 2.45
C LEU A 638 -19.31 -10.36 2.55
N TYR A 639 -20.60 -10.13 2.46
CA TYR A 639 -21.26 -8.83 2.57
C TYR A 639 -22.35 -8.89 3.62
N SER A 640 -22.45 -7.84 4.44
CA SER A 640 -23.48 -7.70 5.47
C SER A 640 -23.65 -6.22 5.83
N ASP A 641 -24.52 -5.97 6.81
CA ASP A 641 -24.53 -4.76 7.63
C ASP A 641 -23.97 -5.07 9.03
N PHE A 642 -23.97 -4.07 9.90
CA PHE A 642 -23.49 -4.21 11.27
C PHE A 642 -24.31 -5.14 12.17
N SER A 643 -25.45 -5.67 11.70
CA SER A 643 -26.18 -6.71 12.45
C SER A 643 -25.54 -8.09 12.29
N PHE A 644 -24.80 -8.32 11.20
CA PHE A 644 -24.26 -9.61 10.78
C PHE A 644 -25.30 -10.74 10.71
N GLN A 645 -26.59 -10.41 10.60
CA GLN A 645 -27.67 -11.41 10.55
C GLN A 645 -27.91 -11.94 9.14
N ASN A 646 -27.77 -11.09 8.12
CA ASN A 646 -28.00 -11.43 6.72
C ASN A 646 -26.71 -11.38 5.94
N ILE A 647 -25.84 -12.36 6.17
CA ILE A 647 -24.56 -12.46 5.48
C ILE A 647 -24.77 -13.07 4.11
N LYS A 648 -24.38 -12.31 3.05
CA LYS A 648 -24.38 -12.79 1.66
C LYS A 648 -22.96 -13.15 1.24
N GLN A 649 -22.81 -14.26 0.54
CA GLN A 649 -21.55 -14.61 -0.13
C GLN A 649 -21.50 -13.88 -1.47
N VAL A 650 -20.41 -13.11 -1.69
CA VAL A 650 -20.18 -12.29 -2.89
C VAL A 650 -19.27 -13.00 -3.88
N SER A 651 -18.29 -13.73 -3.39
CA SER A 651 -17.35 -14.45 -4.24
C SER A 651 -17.35 -15.94 -4.00
N GLU A 652 -17.03 -16.70 -5.04
CA GLU A 652 -16.71 -18.12 -5.01
C GLU A 652 -15.48 -18.32 -5.88
N ALA A 653 -14.30 -18.09 -5.28
CA ALA A 653 -13.05 -17.95 -6.05
C ALA A 653 -12.49 -19.30 -6.51
N ASN A 654 -12.66 -20.35 -5.72
CA ASN A 654 -12.08 -21.68 -5.98
C ASN A 654 -13.09 -22.81 -5.78
N PRO A 655 -14.19 -22.84 -6.55
CA PRO A 655 -15.22 -23.88 -6.44
C PRO A 655 -14.72 -25.29 -6.72
N GLN A 656 -13.60 -25.42 -7.48
CA GLN A 656 -12.95 -26.69 -7.77
C GLN A 656 -12.34 -27.36 -6.51
N GLN A 657 -12.20 -26.67 -5.38
CA GLN A 657 -11.63 -27.24 -4.15
C GLN A 657 -12.35 -28.51 -3.72
N LYS A 658 -13.66 -28.60 -3.92
CA LYS A 658 -14.50 -29.75 -3.58
C LYS A 658 -14.09 -31.05 -4.30
N ASP A 659 -13.41 -30.93 -5.45
CA ASP A 659 -12.99 -32.06 -6.29
C ASP A 659 -11.67 -32.67 -5.81
N TYR A 660 -11.00 -32.01 -4.84
CA TYR A 660 -9.72 -32.45 -4.29
C TYR A 660 -9.86 -32.98 -2.87
N SER A 661 -9.03 -33.97 -2.55
CA SER A 661 -8.88 -34.45 -1.17
C SER A 661 -8.21 -33.34 -0.34
N TRP A 662 -8.89 -32.84 0.70
CA TRP A 662 -8.43 -31.65 1.42
C TRP A 662 -8.01 -31.93 2.86
N GLY A 663 -8.73 -32.74 3.61
CA GLY A 663 -8.46 -33.05 5.01
C GLY A 663 -8.98 -32.01 6.01
N SER A 664 -8.53 -32.12 7.25
CA SER A 664 -8.96 -31.29 8.36
C SER A 664 -7.80 -30.84 9.24
N GLY A 665 -8.02 -29.81 10.07
CA GLY A 665 -7.05 -29.31 11.05
C GLY A 665 -7.69 -29.18 12.42
N GLU A 666 -6.98 -29.56 13.48
CA GLU A 666 -7.43 -29.50 14.86
C GLU A 666 -6.29 -29.09 15.82
N LEU A 667 -6.64 -28.66 17.03
CA LEU A 667 -5.65 -28.52 18.11
C LEU A 667 -5.32 -29.89 18.65
N TYR A 668 -4.03 -30.14 18.87
CA TYR A 668 -3.51 -31.33 19.51
C TYR A 668 -2.72 -30.95 20.76
N TYR A 669 -2.98 -31.66 21.85
CA TYR A 669 -2.39 -31.40 23.15
C TYR A 669 -1.52 -32.57 23.57
N TRP A 670 -0.33 -32.28 24.10
CA TRP A 670 0.56 -33.29 24.68
C TRP A 670 1.31 -32.73 25.88
N THR A 671 1.92 -33.59 26.61
CA THR A 671 2.81 -33.22 27.71
C THR A 671 4.26 -33.58 27.32
N ASP A 672 5.20 -32.64 27.49
CA ASP A 672 6.60 -32.87 27.22
C ASP A 672 7.26 -33.70 28.32
N LEU A 673 8.55 -34.03 28.14
CA LEU A 673 9.33 -34.82 29.09
C LEU A 673 9.52 -34.12 30.47
N ASN A 674 9.33 -32.80 30.53
CA ASN A 674 9.43 -32.00 31.74
C ASN A 674 8.07 -31.78 32.42
N GLY A 675 6.98 -32.38 31.90
CA GLY A 675 5.65 -32.22 32.45
C GLY A 675 4.88 -30.98 31.93
N ASN A 676 5.46 -30.20 31.00
CA ASN A 676 4.80 -29.04 30.45
C ASN A 676 3.70 -29.43 29.45
N LYS A 677 2.54 -28.80 29.57
CA LYS A 677 1.45 -28.98 28.61
C LYS A 677 1.69 -28.12 27.37
N LEU A 678 1.82 -28.77 26.25
CA LEU A 678 2.06 -28.14 24.96
C LEU A 678 0.85 -28.27 24.04
N THR A 679 0.73 -27.35 23.08
CA THR A 679 -0.36 -27.31 22.11
C THR A 679 0.21 -27.12 20.72
N GLY A 680 -0.22 -27.92 19.77
CA GLY A 680 0.11 -27.79 18.37
C GLY A 680 -1.14 -27.87 17.47
N MET A 681 -0.91 -27.77 16.19
CA MET A 681 -1.95 -28.00 15.18
C MET A 681 -1.66 -29.33 14.49
N LEU A 682 -2.65 -30.19 14.42
CA LEU A 682 -2.58 -31.48 13.74
C LEU A 682 -3.48 -31.43 12.49
N TYR A 683 -2.90 -31.61 11.32
CA TYR A 683 -3.61 -31.72 10.06
C TYR A 683 -3.63 -33.17 9.61
N LYS A 684 -4.83 -33.67 9.27
CA LYS A 684 -5.12 -35.04 8.87
C LYS A 684 -5.66 -35.11 7.45
N PRO A 685 -5.36 -36.16 6.66
CA PRO A 685 -5.97 -36.36 5.36
C PRO A 685 -7.50 -36.59 5.49
N GLU A 686 -8.23 -36.34 4.40
CA GLU A 686 -9.71 -36.38 4.41
C GLU A 686 -10.29 -37.70 4.89
N ASN A 687 -9.69 -38.83 4.53
CA ASN A 687 -10.11 -40.18 4.91
C ASN A 687 -9.19 -40.75 6.00
N PHE A 688 -8.87 -39.95 7.01
CA PHE A 688 -8.01 -40.39 8.12
C PHE A 688 -8.66 -41.57 8.87
N ASP A 689 -7.90 -42.66 8.97
CA ASP A 689 -8.26 -43.84 9.72
C ASP A 689 -7.28 -44.02 10.90
N PRO A 690 -7.72 -43.94 12.16
CA PRO A 690 -6.83 -44.02 13.32
C PRO A 690 -6.11 -45.36 13.48
N LEU A 691 -6.55 -46.38 12.75
CA LEU A 691 -5.92 -47.72 12.77
C LEU A 691 -4.78 -47.86 11.75
N LYS A 692 -4.61 -46.88 10.87
CA LYS A 692 -3.55 -46.86 9.86
C LYS A 692 -2.36 -45.98 10.29
N LYS A 693 -1.20 -46.33 9.79
CA LYS A 693 0.02 -45.48 9.94
C LYS A 693 0.11 -44.52 8.75
N TYR A 694 0.46 -43.28 9.03
CA TYR A 694 0.61 -42.23 8.03
C TYR A 694 2.01 -41.64 8.09
N PRO A 695 2.61 -41.26 6.95
CA PRO A 695 3.80 -40.43 6.97
C PRO A 695 3.45 -39.07 7.57
N MET A 696 4.32 -38.52 8.42
CA MET A 696 4.08 -37.24 9.10
C MET A 696 5.22 -36.26 8.86
N LEU A 697 4.86 -35.02 8.50
CA LEU A 697 5.78 -33.90 8.45
C LEU A 697 5.60 -33.05 9.73
N VAL A 698 6.67 -32.88 10.48
CA VAL A 698 6.68 -32.02 11.67
C VAL A 698 7.28 -30.67 11.28
N ASN A 699 6.49 -29.61 11.41
CA ASN A 699 6.91 -28.23 11.19
C ASN A 699 6.88 -27.48 12.53
N PHE A 700 8.03 -27.05 12.98
CA PHE A 700 8.15 -26.33 14.24
C PHE A 700 9.01 -25.09 14.02
N TYR A 701 8.49 -23.96 14.41
CA TYR A 701 9.15 -22.67 14.47
C TYR A 701 8.20 -21.70 15.15
N GLU A 702 8.53 -21.26 16.35
CA GLU A 702 7.72 -20.38 17.19
C GLU A 702 6.27 -20.86 17.45
N LYS A 703 5.47 -20.00 18.05
CA LYS A 703 4.06 -20.25 18.40
C LYS A 703 3.18 -19.96 17.20
N SER A 704 2.53 -20.99 16.63
CA SER A 704 1.72 -20.84 15.43
C SER A 704 0.26 -21.30 15.58
N SER A 705 -0.18 -21.76 16.76
CA SER A 705 -1.54 -22.30 16.98
C SER A 705 -2.68 -21.30 16.73
N ASP A 706 -2.42 -19.98 16.84
CA ASP A 706 -3.38 -18.94 16.49
C ASP A 706 -3.80 -18.95 15.02
N ARG A 707 -3.07 -19.72 14.18
CA ARG A 707 -3.36 -19.88 12.75
C ARG A 707 -4.15 -21.14 12.43
N LEU A 708 -4.76 -21.82 13.42
CA LEU A 708 -5.56 -23.04 13.22
C LEU A 708 -6.59 -22.88 12.09
N HIS A 709 -7.33 -21.78 12.13
CA HIS A 709 -8.38 -21.49 11.15
C HIS A 709 -7.90 -20.68 9.95
N SER A 710 -6.60 -20.73 9.61
CA SER A 710 -6.08 -20.09 8.41
C SER A 710 -6.17 -21.03 7.22
N TYR A 711 -6.70 -20.54 6.11
CA TYR A 711 -6.68 -21.23 4.83
C TYR A 711 -5.25 -21.36 4.30
N ARG A 712 -4.89 -22.55 3.83
CA ARG A 712 -3.58 -22.86 3.26
C ARG A 712 -3.71 -23.09 1.76
N ALA A 713 -3.74 -21.99 0.99
CA ALA A 713 -3.89 -22.05 -0.45
C ALA A 713 -2.80 -22.91 -1.10
N PRO A 714 -3.14 -23.78 -2.06
CA PRO A 714 -2.14 -24.36 -2.94
C PRO A 714 -1.44 -23.24 -3.71
N SER A 715 -0.13 -23.12 -3.53
CA SER A 715 0.65 -22.08 -4.20
C SER A 715 2.09 -22.54 -4.35
N PRO A 716 2.83 -22.08 -5.38
CA PRO A 716 4.25 -22.31 -5.46
C PRO A 716 4.94 -21.77 -4.22
N GLY A 717 5.62 -22.64 -3.48
CA GLY A 717 6.35 -22.30 -2.27
C GLY A 717 7.85 -22.42 -2.47
N ARG A 718 8.64 -21.56 -1.82
CA ARG A 718 10.10 -21.61 -1.90
C ARG A 718 10.74 -22.35 -0.72
N SER A 719 10.32 -22.04 0.48
CA SER A 719 10.92 -22.54 1.72
C SER A 719 9.89 -22.93 2.80
N THR A 720 8.61 -23.02 2.43
CA THR A 720 7.54 -23.42 3.34
C THR A 720 6.86 -24.68 2.88
N ILE A 721 6.40 -25.49 3.82
CA ILE A 721 5.62 -26.70 3.53
C ILE A 721 4.27 -26.31 2.93
N ASN A 722 3.92 -26.87 1.79
CA ASN A 722 2.60 -26.72 1.20
C ASN A 722 1.64 -27.74 1.83
N TYR A 723 0.92 -27.33 2.86
CA TYR A 723 0.08 -28.20 3.69
C TYR A 723 -0.97 -28.94 2.86
N SER A 724 -1.75 -28.22 2.06
CA SER A 724 -2.83 -28.80 1.25
C SER A 724 -2.29 -29.83 0.25
N PHE A 725 -1.10 -29.59 -0.34
CA PHE A 725 -0.47 -30.52 -1.27
C PHE A 725 -0.12 -31.87 -0.61
N TYR A 726 0.56 -31.85 0.54
CA TYR A 726 0.96 -33.08 1.23
C TYR A 726 -0.21 -33.80 1.86
N ILE A 727 -1.16 -33.07 2.46
CA ILE A 727 -2.36 -33.65 3.10
C ILE A 727 -3.23 -34.34 2.05
N SER A 728 -3.40 -33.75 0.86
CA SER A 728 -4.14 -34.38 -0.25
C SER A 728 -3.53 -35.71 -0.71
N ARG A 729 -2.26 -35.97 -0.38
CA ARG A 729 -1.49 -37.16 -0.71
C ARG A 729 -1.39 -38.16 0.46
N GLY A 730 -2.17 -37.96 1.50
CA GLY A 730 -2.21 -38.88 2.62
C GLY A 730 -1.14 -38.63 3.70
N TYR A 731 -0.46 -37.47 3.71
CA TYR A 731 0.44 -37.12 4.80
C TYR A 731 -0.33 -36.45 5.93
N MET A 732 0.13 -36.65 7.15
CA MET A 732 -0.21 -35.82 8.30
C MET A 732 0.81 -34.70 8.44
N ILE A 733 0.42 -33.56 8.99
CA ILE A 733 1.31 -32.44 9.34
C ILE A 733 1.04 -32.02 10.77
#